data_78c6547ccf298e36fc112ea2ff0d9165
#
_entry.id   78c6547ccf298e36fc112ea2ff0d9165
#
_cell.length_a   1.000
_cell.length_b   1.000
_cell.length_c   1.000
_cell.angle_alpha   90.00
_cell.angle_beta   90.00
_cell.angle_gamma   90.00
#
_symmetry.space_group_name_H-M   'P 1'
#
loop_
_entity.id
_entity.type
_entity.pdbx_description
1 polymer ?
#
loop_
_entity_poly.entity_id
_entity_poly.type
_entity_poly.pdbx_seq_one_letter_code
_entity_poly.pdbx_strand_id
1 'polypeptide(L)'
;MIVSALALAMAATTGAPVLAAPAAAASSLNAAGSPWTSATYAPSPGDWKPYVLAPSSHTVLPVSVLSADPRGGSILGKAAAALGGAASVTLTSTGTRTTSPLLTLDFGKEVGGEVAIHVLSTTTPAPQLHACFSESKAEMALTPTQNDGEAAYAPGCDTANIWNGYPGTPYTWDSDSHTLPLSGTTLPATITDTQPRGGFRYLTLFLDGPGSVTLNDVSLDFQAAPLQTDPAAYQGWFLSSSNALNKLWYAGAYTVQMDTWMSDTAKSWPYDTGEPDQSDAQIPGADPQQEVILDGAKRDRVVWQGDLSVEAPVTYLSTDDVAAVNNSLSSLAGQQLPDGFVPAESLVGPHNTGEETTYGEYVTWFINNAYEHWLYTGDDSYLASDWSGLRQAVAWLESVRAQDPQGLIAFGAVNACGHYGYSDCGHETYINALYVQNLDQMARLATVLGDGADSATYAARATTVSDAINAQLWDPTVGAYRLSRETPDVYPQDANATAILTGVASPAQATSALAYLRTNNWSTYGSLTVSPSTPNAVLGPVYEPLPSGFEAEDRLGDADPLSQLQGEALLNTYWGYQLSQDPGSTYWEAMNTAGQPALDQFTSLAHGWAAAPTIALTNDTLGVTPTGGGYATFDVVPHPGDLTWAQGVVPTPHGSISTSWKADSGGFTLNVGVPKTTRARLAVPTDGARVVVTLDGREVWNGSRAVGGAKATSDGTAVYVDGVGAGKHTLAAHRISPVPTRLSLVATASSSDTTAGTAVTIQNDLGAVAQNSVNVTVSAQGPSGWRVTPAAQRVRLATPGVAAAGSAQLQVAVPADAKPGAYQVTVTASGGGTKAVQVVPITVSPPGYDFDGGTQGWQAGQNTAGVAEVTSTANGPGGCVAGGCLQASGDGVPATTVRSAFIAPATPLNLSAASTLSLDFNCWGGVPDATGYQAIITLTGTDGSVLTKSYPVSPNTWTPLSLALTGWSGASSVSRIEVGFSAVGTTYSPWNGDFQLDDVTWQ
;
A
#
# COMPACT_ATOMS: atom_id res chain seq x y z
N MET A 1 10.63 2.21 -17.78
CA MET A 1 9.46 1.63 -18.49
C MET A 1 8.44 0.97 -17.57
N ILE A 2 8.84 0.28 -16.51
CA ILE A 2 7.87 -0.31 -15.54
C ILE A 2 7.03 0.78 -14.86
N VAL A 3 7.60 1.91 -14.53
CA VAL A 3 6.90 3.02 -13.86
C VAL A 3 5.95 3.79 -14.80
N SER A 4 6.26 3.86 -16.11
CA SER A 4 5.32 4.44 -17.08
C SER A 4 4.06 3.60 -17.32
N ALA A 5 4.04 2.39 -16.83
CA ALA A 5 2.93 1.46 -16.99
C ALA A 5 1.89 1.51 -15.88
N LEU A 6 2.27 1.92 -14.68
CA LEU A 6 1.30 2.15 -13.59
C LEU A 6 0.23 3.19 -13.99
N ALA A 7 0.59 4.14 -14.85
CA ALA A 7 -0.31 5.19 -15.30
C ALA A 7 -1.38 4.74 -16.31
N LEU A 8 -1.23 3.57 -16.95
CA LEU A 8 -2.15 3.12 -18.01
C LEU A 8 -3.20 2.09 -17.56
N ALA A 9 -3.01 1.44 -16.44
CA ALA A 9 -3.92 0.38 -15.97
C ALA A 9 -5.17 0.88 -15.21
N MET A 10 -5.27 2.17 -14.89
CA MET A 10 -6.38 2.71 -14.10
C MET A 10 -7.67 3.07 -14.89
N ALA A 11 -7.78 2.69 -16.16
CA ALA A 11 -8.83 3.21 -17.06
C ALA A 11 -10.04 2.30 -17.30
N ALA A 12 -10.28 1.24 -16.57
CA ALA A 12 -11.50 0.45 -16.80
C ALA A 12 -11.94 -0.43 -15.63
N THR A 13 -12.70 0.09 -14.68
CA THR A 13 -13.69 -0.73 -13.99
C THR A 13 -14.95 0.08 -13.67
N THR A 14 -16.05 -0.36 -14.23
CA THR A 14 -17.41 0.16 -14.08
C THR A 14 -17.87 0.15 -12.63
N GLY A 15 -18.38 1.30 -12.16
CA GLY A 15 -18.83 1.54 -10.81
C GLY A 15 -19.84 0.54 -10.25
N ALA A 16 -19.51 0.00 -9.11
CA ALA A 16 -20.49 -0.47 -8.13
C ALA A 16 -20.67 0.64 -7.07
N PRO A 17 -21.87 0.81 -6.48
CA PRO A 17 -22.10 1.88 -5.53
C PRO A 17 -21.21 1.70 -4.31
N VAL A 18 -20.43 2.73 -3.98
CA VAL A 18 -19.67 2.81 -2.74
C VAL A 18 -20.64 2.74 -1.57
N LEU A 19 -20.83 1.56 -1.01
CA LEU A 19 -21.38 1.41 0.32
C LEU A 19 -20.27 1.85 1.28
N ALA A 20 -20.48 2.98 1.94
CA ALA A 20 -19.63 3.42 3.03
C ALA A 20 -19.41 2.26 4.01
N ALA A 21 -18.20 1.72 4.05
CA ALA A 21 -17.86 0.72 5.03
C ALA A 21 -18.00 1.35 6.42
N PRO A 22 -18.68 0.70 7.36
CA PRO A 22 -18.81 1.23 8.71
C PRO A 22 -17.43 1.22 9.38
N ALA A 23 -17.06 2.33 10.00
CA ALA A 23 -15.87 2.50 10.83
C ALA A 23 -15.83 1.60 12.09
N ALA A 24 -16.39 0.41 12.00
CA ALA A 24 -16.43 -0.61 13.05
C ALA A 24 -15.55 -1.83 12.75
N ALA A 25 -14.71 -1.79 11.72
CA ALA A 25 -13.92 -2.96 11.31
C ALA A 25 -12.63 -3.18 12.12
N ALA A 26 -12.32 -2.35 13.10
CA ALA A 26 -11.14 -2.57 13.96
C ALA A 26 -11.27 -3.76 14.93
N SER A 27 -12.36 -4.54 14.91
CA SER A 27 -12.61 -5.61 15.88
C SER A 27 -12.79 -7.01 15.32
N SER A 28 -12.67 -7.26 14.01
CA SER A 28 -12.80 -8.62 13.49
C SER A 28 -11.88 -8.92 12.30
N LEU A 29 -10.63 -9.21 12.57
CA LEU A 29 -9.72 -9.90 11.65
C LEU A 29 -10.07 -11.42 11.52
N ASN A 30 -11.32 -11.78 11.68
CA ASN A 30 -11.84 -13.13 11.45
C ASN A 30 -12.78 -13.15 10.23
N ALA A 31 -12.37 -12.51 9.13
CA ALA A 31 -13.10 -12.65 7.87
C ALA A 31 -13.07 -14.11 7.39
N ALA A 32 -14.12 -14.53 6.70
CA ALA A 32 -14.16 -15.83 6.04
C ALA A 32 -12.97 -15.91 5.06
N GLY A 33 -12.02 -16.80 5.35
CA GLY A 33 -10.78 -16.91 4.56
C GLY A 33 -9.50 -16.69 5.36
N SER A 34 -9.59 -16.14 6.56
CA SER A 34 -8.43 -16.00 7.46
C SER A 34 -7.78 -17.34 7.76
N PRO A 35 -6.46 -17.49 7.65
CA PRO A 35 -5.74 -18.70 8.02
C PRO A 35 -5.76 -18.97 9.53
N TRP A 36 -6.04 -17.94 10.35
CA TRP A 36 -6.25 -18.11 11.79
C TRP A 36 -7.66 -18.61 12.05
N THR A 37 -7.79 -19.68 12.81
CA THR A 37 -9.08 -20.29 13.16
C THR A 37 -10.04 -19.26 13.77
N SER A 38 -11.34 -19.43 13.51
CA SER A 38 -12.44 -18.52 13.93
C SER A 38 -12.66 -18.40 15.44
N ALA A 39 -11.88 -19.09 16.27
CA ALA A 39 -11.91 -18.89 17.71
C ALA A 39 -11.47 -17.45 18.01
N THR A 40 -12.27 -16.73 18.81
CA THR A 40 -11.89 -15.45 19.41
C THR A 40 -10.63 -15.68 20.26
N TYR A 41 -9.48 -15.39 19.67
CA TYR A 41 -8.20 -15.55 20.32
C TYR A 41 -8.05 -14.38 21.30
N ALA A 42 -8.03 -14.68 22.58
CA ALA A 42 -7.62 -13.70 23.58
C ALA A 42 -6.11 -13.87 23.79
N PRO A 43 -5.28 -12.88 23.46
CA PRO A 43 -3.84 -12.99 23.65
C PRO A 43 -3.49 -13.32 25.09
N SER A 44 -2.64 -14.32 25.27
CA SER A 44 -2.18 -14.76 26.60
C SER A 44 -0.65 -14.70 26.65
N PRO A 45 -0.05 -14.07 27.66
CA PRO A 45 1.40 -13.99 27.76
C PRO A 45 2.10 -15.33 27.56
N GLY A 46 3.10 -15.36 26.65
CA GLY A 46 3.87 -16.56 26.30
C GLY A 46 3.30 -17.41 25.19
N ASP A 47 2.05 -17.21 24.77
CA ASP A 47 1.36 -18.06 23.79
C ASP A 47 1.36 -17.42 22.38
N TRP A 48 2.54 -17.28 21.78
CA TRP A 48 2.74 -16.65 20.48
C TRP A 48 2.62 -17.63 19.30
N LYS A 49 2.92 -18.91 19.50
CA LYS A 49 2.98 -19.92 18.42
C LYS A 49 1.71 -20.04 17.57
N PRO A 50 0.50 -19.88 18.12
CA PRO A 50 -0.72 -19.92 17.32
C PRO A 50 -0.85 -18.81 16.26
N TYR A 51 -0.03 -17.79 16.32
CA TYR A 51 0.02 -16.74 15.29
C TYR A 51 0.93 -17.09 14.12
N VAL A 52 1.86 -18.04 14.26
CA VAL A 52 2.80 -18.44 13.21
C VAL A 52 2.04 -19.03 12.04
N LEU A 53 2.28 -18.47 10.84
CA LEU A 53 1.66 -18.91 9.60
C LEU A 53 2.48 -19.95 8.85
N ALA A 54 3.80 -19.92 9.00
CA ALA A 54 4.68 -20.89 8.35
C ALA A 54 4.30 -22.33 8.69
N PRO A 55 4.42 -23.28 7.75
CA PRO A 55 4.17 -24.68 8.03
C PRO A 55 5.28 -25.26 8.91
N SER A 56 4.93 -26.25 9.75
CA SER A 56 5.91 -26.95 10.59
C SER A 56 6.67 -28.07 9.87
N SER A 57 6.46 -28.22 8.58
CA SER A 57 7.18 -29.16 7.70
C SER A 57 7.06 -28.70 6.26
N HIS A 58 7.98 -29.17 5.41
CA HIS A 58 7.94 -28.89 3.98
C HIS A 58 6.81 -29.60 3.22
N THR A 59 6.16 -30.60 3.79
CA THR A 59 4.97 -31.21 3.18
C THR A 59 3.71 -30.48 3.64
N VAL A 60 3.05 -29.78 2.73
CA VAL A 60 1.82 -29.03 2.98
C VAL A 60 0.66 -29.66 2.20
N LEU A 61 -0.47 -29.82 2.86
CA LEU A 61 -1.71 -30.36 2.26
C LEU A 61 -2.74 -29.23 2.09
N PRO A 62 -3.57 -29.27 1.03
CA PRO A 62 -4.70 -28.38 0.93
C PRO A 62 -5.69 -28.64 2.09
N VAL A 63 -6.27 -27.59 2.63
CA VAL A 63 -7.16 -27.67 3.81
C VAL A 63 -8.62 -27.92 3.41
N SER A 64 -8.99 -27.58 2.17
CA SER A 64 -10.35 -27.76 1.67
C SER A 64 -10.44 -27.90 0.15
N VAL A 65 -11.57 -28.43 -0.32
CA VAL A 65 -11.99 -28.32 -1.73
C VAL A 65 -12.83 -27.05 -1.85
N LEU A 66 -12.35 -26.06 -2.58
CA LEU A 66 -13.08 -24.83 -2.83
C LEU A 66 -14.26 -25.09 -3.77
N SER A 67 -14.00 -25.80 -4.89
CA SER A 67 -15.03 -26.14 -5.85
C SER A 67 -14.73 -27.45 -6.59
N ALA A 68 -15.78 -28.10 -7.08
CA ALA A 68 -15.71 -29.26 -7.98
C ALA A 68 -16.79 -29.08 -9.05
N ASP A 69 -16.41 -28.47 -10.17
CA ASP A 69 -17.29 -28.11 -11.26
C ASP A 69 -17.13 -29.09 -12.42
N PRO A 70 -18.12 -29.93 -12.77
CA PRO A 70 -18.01 -30.89 -13.84
C PRO A 70 -18.05 -30.25 -15.25
N ARG A 71 -18.55 -29.04 -15.40
CA ARG A 71 -18.70 -28.31 -16.67
C ARG A 71 -19.29 -29.23 -17.77
N GLY A 72 -18.59 -29.42 -18.92
CA GLY A 72 -18.98 -30.35 -19.99
C GLY A 72 -18.48 -31.79 -19.84
N GLY A 73 -17.74 -32.07 -18.76
CA GLY A 73 -17.20 -33.37 -18.39
C GLY A 73 -17.92 -34.02 -17.22
N SER A 74 -17.18 -34.72 -16.36
CA SER A 74 -17.70 -35.24 -15.10
C SER A 74 -16.63 -35.33 -14.01
N ILE A 75 -17.09 -35.22 -12.75
CA ILE A 75 -16.29 -35.52 -11.55
C ILE A 75 -17.02 -36.63 -10.78
N LEU A 76 -16.37 -37.80 -10.68
CA LEU A 76 -16.92 -38.96 -9.99
C LEU A 76 -16.10 -39.29 -8.74
N GLY A 77 -16.75 -39.84 -7.73
CA GLY A 77 -16.13 -40.13 -6.44
C GLY A 77 -16.26 -38.98 -5.45
N LYS A 78 -15.29 -38.85 -4.54
CA LYS A 78 -15.27 -37.79 -3.53
C LYS A 78 -14.17 -36.76 -3.85
N ALA A 79 -14.55 -35.55 -4.18
CA ALA A 79 -13.59 -34.46 -4.41
C ALA A 79 -12.61 -34.29 -3.23
N ALA A 80 -13.10 -34.46 -1.99
CA ALA A 80 -12.26 -34.43 -0.79
C ALA A 80 -11.19 -35.55 -0.73
N ALA A 81 -11.17 -36.49 -1.67
CA ALA A 81 -10.07 -37.44 -1.82
C ALA A 81 -8.75 -36.77 -2.21
N ALA A 82 -8.80 -35.63 -2.87
CA ALA A 82 -7.63 -34.83 -3.19
C ALA A 82 -6.93 -34.28 -1.93
N LEU A 83 -7.62 -34.21 -0.79
CA LEU A 83 -7.05 -33.79 0.50
C LEU A 83 -6.32 -34.93 1.26
N GLY A 84 -6.18 -36.09 0.62
CA GLY A 84 -5.57 -37.28 1.19
C GLY A 84 -6.55 -38.37 1.64
N GLY A 85 -6.04 -39.59 1.79
CA GLY A 85 -6.76 -40.76 2.25
C GLY A 85 -6.98 -41.85 1.20
N ALA A 86 -7.76 -42.90 1.55
CA ALA A 86 -7.97 -44.06 0.72
C ALA A 86 -9.08 -43.91 -0.36
N ALA A 87 -9.81 -42.81 -0.36
CA ALA A 87 -10.83 -42.53 -1.37
C ALA A 87 -10.16 -41.99 -2.67
N SER A 88 -10.93 -41.94 -3.75
CA SER A 88 -10.45 -41.37 -5.02
C SER A 88 -11.48 -40.42 -5.66
N VAL A 89 -10.99 -39.52 -6.50
CA VAL A 89 -11.79 -38.70 -7.39
C VAL A 89 -11.33 -38.93 -8.83
N THR A 90 -12.29 -39.01 -9.74
CA THR A 90 -12.03 -39.18 -11.18
C THR A 90 -12.54 -37.96 -11.93
N LEU A 91 -11.64 -37.26 -12.61
CA LEU A 91 -11.95 -36.20 -13.56
C LEU A 91 -12.08 -36.83 -14.93
N THR A 92 -13.12 -36.48 -15.71
CA THR A 92 -13.31 -36.95 -17.07
C THR A 92 -13.63 -35.79 -18.00
N SER A 93 -12.77 -35.57 -18.98
CA SER A 93 -12.96 -34.55 -20.01
C SER A 93 -13.51 -35.15 -21.30
N THR A 94 -14.37 -34.41 -21.98
CA THR A 94 -14.95 -34.79 -23.29
C THR A 94 -14.18 -34.23 -24.45
N GLY A 95 -13.19 -33.35 -24.24
CA GLY A 95 -12.30 -32.98 -25.33
C GLY A 95 -11.52 -31.67 -25.25
N THR A 96 -11.99 -30.61 -24.59
CA THR A 96 -11.31 -29.31 -24.63
C THR A 96 -11.15 -28.72 -23.23
N ARG A 97 -10.18 -27.82 -23.03
CA ARG A 97 -9.99 -27.07 -21.79
C ARG A 97 -11.26 -26.36 -21.34
N THR A 98 -12.02 -25.75 -22.27
CA THR A 98 -13.24 -25.01 -21.98
C THR A 98 -14.38 -25.88 -21.44
N THR A 99 -14.39 -27.17 -21.70
CA THR A 99 -15.40 -28.12 -21.20
C THR A 99 -14.85 -29.09 -20.18
N SER A 100 -13.58 -28.95 -19.82
CA SER A 100 -12.93 -29.79 -18.80
C SER A 100 -13.55 -29.59 -17.43
N PRO A 101 -13.68 -30.64 -16.60
CA PRO A 101 -14.02 -30.47 -15.21
C PRO A 101 -12.90 -29.74 -14.45
N LEU A 102 -13.29 -28.91 -13.48
CA LEU A 102 -12.37 -28.17 -12.63
C LEU A 102 -12.48 -28.70 -11.20
N LEU A 103 -11.35 -29.05 -10.61
CA LEU A 103 -11.22 -29.36 -9.18
C LEU A 103 -10.29 -28.33 -8.55
N THR A 104 -10.87 -27.40 -7.77
CA THR A 104 -10.12 -26.33 -7.10
C THR A 104 -9.93 -26.65 -5.62
N LEU A 105 -8.67 -26.60 -5.19
CA LEU A 105 -8.23 -26.84 -3.83
C LEU A 105 -7.78 -25.52 -3.18
N ASP A 106 -8.03 -25.37 -1.87
CA ASP A 106 -7.61 -24.22 -1.08
C ASP A 106 -6.58 -24.67 -0.05
N PHE A 107 -5.38 -24.08 -0.05
CA PHE A 107 -4.34 -24.32 0.95
C PHE A 107 -4.57 -23.52 2.25
N GLY A 108 -5.57 -22.63 2.26
CA GLY A 108 -5.96 -21.87 3.45
C GLY A 108 -5.10 -20.64 3.73
N LYS A 109 -3.99 -20.51 3.03
CA LYS A 109 -3.02 -19.40 3.09
C LYS A 109 -2.15 -19.44 1.85
N GLU A 110 -1.37 -18.37 1.66
CA GLU A 110 -0.32 -18.32 0.65
C GLU A 110 0.70 -19.43 0.89
N VAL A 111 1.12 -20.13 -0.16
CA VAL A 111 2.14 -21.17 -0.17
C VAL A 111 2.96 -21.08 -1.46
N GLY A 112 4.14 -21.70 -1.48
CA GLY A 112 4.99 -21.79 -2.68
C GLY A 112 5.80 -23.09 -2.68
N GLY A 113 6.02 -23.64 -3.86
CA GLY A 113 6.79 -24.88 -4.01
C GLY A 113 6.32 -25.77 -5.17
N GLU A 114 6.65 -27.04 -5.11
CA GLU A 114 6.34 -28.06 -6.10
C GLU A 114 5.11 -28.86 -5.73
N VAL A 115 4.11 -28.91 -6.61
CA VAL A 115 2.88 -29.70 -6.41
C VAL A 115 3.12 -31.17 -6.76
N ALA A 116 2.69 -32.06 -5.88
CA ALA A 116 2.73 -33.50 -6.07
C ALA A 116 1.31 -34.09 -6.03
N ILE A 117 0.96 -34.91 -7.03
CA ILE A 117 -0.37 -35.51 -7.15
C ILE A 117 -0.23 -37.03 -7.27
N HIS A 118 -0.90 -37.77 -6.39
CA HIS A 118 -0.94 -39.22 -6.49
C HIS A 118 -2.01 -39.65 -7.51
N VAL A 119 -1.58 -40.08 -8.70
CA VAL A 119 -2.44 -40.54 -9.78
C VAL A 119 -2.55 -42.06 -9.73
N LEU A 120 -3.78 -42.54 -9.64
CA LEU A 120 -4.10 -43.98 -9.54
C LEU A 120 -4.24 -44.63 -10.91
N SER A 121 -4.88 -43.97 -11.88
CA SER A 121 -5.10 -44.50 -13.22
C SER A 121 -5.46 -43.37 -14.21
N THR A 122 -5.28 -43.66 -15.49
CA THR A 122 -5.71 -42.81 -16.61
C THR A 122 -6.24 -43.65 -17.77
N THR A 123 -6.99 -43.04 -18.64
CA THR A 123 -7.41 -43.66 -19.93
C THR A 123 -6.22 -43.76 -20.90
N THR A 124 -6.38 -44.51 -21.99
CA THR A 124 -5.40 -44.62 -23.07
C THR A 124 -6.07 -44.19 -24.39
N PRO A 125 -5.60 -43.11 -25.07
CA PRO A 125 -4.53 -42.17 -24.61
C PRO A 125 -4.91 -41.40 -23.34
N ALA A 126 -3.88 -40.99 -22.61
CA ALA A 126 -4.06 -40.16 -21.45
C ALA A 126 -4.34 -38.68 -21.87
N PRO A 127 -5.28 -37.99 -21.25
CA PRO A 127 -5.35 -36.52 -21.38
C PRO A 127 -4.16 -35.85 -20.70
N GLN A 128 -3.87 -34.61 -21.03
CA GLN A 128 -2.91 -33.84 -20.28
C GLN A 128 -3.56 -33.37 -18.97
N LEU A 129 -2.89 -33.54 -17.85
CA LEU A 129 -3.29 -33.00 -16.55
C LEU A 129 -2.57 -31.69 -16.33
N HIS A 130 -3.33 -30.65 -16.03
CA HIS A 130 -2.81 -29.33 -15.75
C HIS A 130 -3.09 -28.93 -14.30
N ALA A 131 -2.14 -28.22 -13.73
CA ALA A 131 -2.25 -27.49 -12.46
C ALA A 131 -2.26 -25.99 -12.75
N CYS A 132 -3.27 -25.28 -12.28
CA CYS A 132 -3.40 -23.83 -12.35
C CYS A 132 -3.32 -23.22 -10.97
N PHE A 133 -2.66 -22.10 -10.86
CA PHE A 133 -2.35 -21.44 -9.60
C PHE A 133 -3.01 -20.07 -9.52
N SER A 134 -3.38 -19.63 -8.32
CA SER A 134 -3.86 -18.28 -8.06
C SER A 134 -3.68 -17.89 -6.60
N GLU A 135 -3.30 -16.64 -6.34
CA GLU A 135 -3.24 -16.07 -4.99
C GLU A 135 -4.64 -15.71 -4.46
N SER A 136 -5.59 -15.35 -5.34
CA SER A 136 -6.90 -14.85 -4.96
C SER A 136 -8.05 -15.51 -5.73
N LYS A 137 -9.18 -15.70 -5.06
CA LYS A 137 -10.44 -16.14 -5.71
C LYS A 137 -10.95 -15.14 -6.76
N ALA A 138 -10.69 -13.86 -6.56
CA ALA A 138 -11.10 -12.83 -7.49
C ALA A 138 -10.42 -13.00 -8.85
N GLU A 139 -9.15 -13.37 -8.83
CA GLU A 139 -8.34 -13.60 -10.04
C GLU A 139 -8.79 -14.83 -10.82
N MET A 140 -9.21 -15.89 -10.12
CA MET A 140 -9.73 -17.12 -10.73
C MET A 140 -11.06 -16.94 -11.48
N ALA A 141 -11.81 -15.89 -11.20
CA ALA A 141 -13.14 -15.65 -11.74
C ALA A 141 -13.14 -14.83 -13.04
N LEU A 142 -11.99 -14.37 -13.49
CA LEU A 142 -11.89 -13.47 -14.62
C LEU A 142 -12.12 -14.20 -15.94
N THR A 143 -12.99 -13.62 -16.76
CA THR A 143 -13.17 -14.03 -18.15
C THR A 143 -12.10 -13.35 -19.01
N PRO A 144 -11.53 -14.03 -20.02
CA PRO A 144 -10.58 -13.42 -20.92
C PRO A 144 -11.14 -12.15 -21.53
N THR A 145 -10.39 -11.06 -21.50
CA THR A 145 -10.73 -9.85 -22.22
C THR A 145 -10.58 -10.10 -23.72
N GLN A 146 -11.40 -9.44 -24.53
CA GLN A 146 -11.59 -9.73 -25.96
C GLN A 146 -10.35 -9.53 -26.86
N ASN A 147 -9.21 -9.16 -26.33
CA ASN A 147 -8.04 -8.79 -27.13
C ASN A 147 -6.98 -9.90 -27.30
N ASP A 148 -7.12 -11.01 -26.60
CA ASP A 148 -5.99 -11.93 -26.42
C ASP A 148 -5.85 -12.98 -27.51
N GLY A 149 -6.78 -13.08 -28.46
CA GLY A 149 -6.69 -14.06 -29.57
C GLY A 149 -6.63 -15.54 -29.12
N GLU A 150 -6.58 -15.78 -27.81
CA GLU A 150 -6.46 -17.09 -27.19
C GLU A 150 -7.80 -17.56 -26.62
N ALA A 151 -8.46 -18.43 -27.37
CA ALA A 151 -9.69 -19.11 -26.94
C ALA A 151 -9.46 -20.17 -25.84
N ALA A 152 -8.38 -20.07 -25.06
CA ALA A 152 -7.85 -21.21 -24.33
C ALA A 152 -7.79 -21.09 -22.81
N TYR A 153 -8.31 -20.05 -22.19
CA TYR A 153 -8.27 -19.95 -20.74
C TYR A 153 -9.18 -20.95 -20.05
N ALA A 154 -8.58 -21.75 -19.18
CA ALA A 154 -9.37 -22.52 -18.25
C ALA A 154 -9.75 -21.62 -17.06
N PRO A 155 -11.04 -21.45 -16.73
CA PRO A 155 -11.44 -20.76 -15.52
C PRO A 155 -10.80 -21.45 -14.31
N GLY A 156 -10.21 -20.66 -13.41
CA GLY A 156 -9.54 -21.17 -12.23
C GLY A 156 -8.03 -20.96 -12.21
N CYS A 157 -7.49 -20.44 -13.29
CA CYS A 157 -6.12 -19.98 -13.35
C CYS A 157 -6.07 -18.46 -13.08
N ASP A 158 -5.00 -18.02 -12.49
CA ASP A 158 -4.57 -16.64 -12.55
C ASP A 158 -4.19 -16.35 -13.98
N THR A 159 -4.82 -15.37 -14.58
CA THR A 159 -4.46 -14.94 -15.93
C THR A 159 -3.46 -13.80 -15.77
N ALA A 160 -2.19 -14.10 -15.90
CA ALA A 160 -1.12 -13.13 -15.90
C ALA A 160 -1.15 -12.13 -17.08
N ASN A 161 -2.23 -12.11 -17.83
CA ASN A 161 -2.33 -11.37 -19.08
C ASN A 161 -2.90 -9.97 -18.90
N ILE A 162 -2.24 -9.13 -18.12
CA ILE A 162 -2.75 -7.77 -17.91
C ILE A 162 -1.95 -6.74 -18.69
N TRP A 163 -0.79 -7.10 -19.20
CA TRP A 163 0.07 -6.12 -19.84
C TRP A 163 -0.01 -6.12 -21.37
N ASN A 164 -1.19 -5.81 -21.92
CA ASN A 164 -1.32 -5.30 -23.29
C ASN A 164 -0.74 -3.88 -23.47
N GLY A 165 0.06 -3.40 -22.54
CA GLY A 165 0.50 -2.00 -22.49
C GLY A 165 1.82 -1.70 -23.19
N TYR A 166 2.61 -2.68 -23.59
CA TYR A 166 3.82 -2.44 -24.35
C TYR A 166 3.57 -2.56 -25.86
N PRO A 167 3.39 -1.44 -26.59
CA PRO A 167 3.34 -1.47 -28.04
C PRO A 167 4.69 -1.94 -28.56
N GLY A 168 4.74 -3.14 -29.14
CA GLY A 168 5.91 -3.64 -29.87
C GLY A 168 6.69 -4.75 -29.17
N THR A 169 6.28 -5.24 -28.02
CA THR A 169 6.86 -6.41 -27.39
C THR A 169 6.17 -7.68 -27.90
N PRO A 170 6.92 -8.74 -28.26
CA PRO A 170 6.34 -10.00 -28.74
C PRO A 170 5.83 -10.90 -27.59
N TYR A 171 5.64 -10.38 -26.38
CA TYR A 171 5.28 -11.16 -25.20
C TYR A 171 3.82 -11.60 -25.29
N THR A 172 3.61 -12.89 -25.49
CA THR A 172 2.33 -13.55 -25.28
C THR A 172 2.33 -14.14 -23.88
N TRP A 173 1.70 -13.49 -22.96
CA TRP A 173 1.50 -14.00 -21.60
C TRP A 173 0.54 -15.20 -21.65
N ASP A 174 0.93 -16.32 -21.07
CA ASP A 174 0.07 -17.49 -20.92
C ASP A 174 -0.55 -17.51 -19.50
N SER A 175 -1.64 -18.27 -19.36
CA SER A 175 -2.20 -18.55 -18.04
C SER A 175 -1.18 -19.31 -17.18
N ASP A 176 -1.16 -19.03 -15.87
CA ASP A 176 -0.28 -19.72 -14.93
C ASP A 176 -0.68 -21.18 -14.74
N SER A 177 -0.41 -21.99 -15.76
CA SER A 177 -0.75 -23.41 -15.78
C SER A 177 0.45 -24.27 -16.13
N HIS A 178 0.73 -25.25 -15.27
CA HIS A 178 1.75 -26.25 -15.50
C HIS A 178 1.15 -27.56 -16.01
N THR A 179 1.81 -28.20 -16.98
CA THR A 179 1.42 -29.53 -17.48
C THR A 179 2.16 -30.61 -16.72
N LEU A 180 1.42 -31.47 -16.04
CA LEU A 180 1.97 -32.59 -15.27
C LEU A 180 2.21 -33.80 -16.18
N PRO A 181 3.40 -34.44 -16.12
CA PRO A 181 3.81 -35.46 -17.07
C PRO A 181 3.17 -36.83 -16.79
N LEU A 182 1.99 -37.11 -17.33
CA LEU A 182 1.33 -38.41 -17.25
C LEU A 182 1.84 -39.43 -18.26
N SER A 183 2.33 -38.97 -19.40
CA SER A 183 2.75 -39.85 -20.51
C SER A 183 4.02 -40.62 -20.17
N GLY A 184 3.96 -41.95 -20.34
CA GLY A 184 5.09 -42.83 -20.09
C GLY A 184 5.26 -43.25 -18.62
N THR A 185 4.44 -42.78 -17.74
CA THR A 185 4.49 -43.11 -16.30
C THR A 185 3.70 -44.37 -15.99
N THR A 186 4.30 -45.30 -15.23
CA THR A 186 3.60 -46.49 -14.73
C THR A 186 2.76 -46.12 -13.51
N LEU A 187 1.46 -46.23 -13.65
CA LEU A 187 0.50 -45.90 -12.57
C LEU A 187 0.15 -47.12 -11.71
N PRO A 188 -0.17 -46.97 -10.42
CA PRO A 188 -0.25 -45.73 -9.68
C PRO A 188 1.13 -45.12 -9.36
N ALA A 189 1.22 -43.79 -9.39
CA ALA A 189 2.44 -43.06 -9.07
C ALA A 189 2.11 -41.65 -8.54
N THR A 190 3.02 -41.07 -7.80
CA THR A 190 3.03 -39.64 -7.52
C THR A 190 3.69 -38.93 -8.68
N ILE A 191 2.98 -37.97 -9.23
CA ILE A 191 3.46 -37.09 -10.29
C ILE A 191 3.80 -35.75 -9.63
N THR A 192 5.03 -35.32 -9.74
CA THR A 192 5.50 -34.04 -9.19
C THR A 192 5.66 -33.03 -10.32
N ASP A 193 5.17 -31.84 -10.10
CA ASP A 193 5.53 -30.68 -10.89
C ASP A 193 6.98 -30.33 -10.57
N THR A 194 7.83 -30.33 -11.57
CA THR A 194 9.25 -30.04 -11.39
C THR A 194 9.58 -28.56 -11.58
N GLN A 195 8.56 -27.75 -11.87
CA GLN A 195 8.68 -26.31 -11.93
C GLN A 195 8.09 -25.74 -10.62
N PRO A 196 8.91 -25.22 -9.71
CA PRO A 196 8.40 -24.63 -8.48
C PRO A 196 7.53 -23.42 -8.82
N ARG A 197 6.36 -23.33 -8.18
CA ARG A 197 5.50 -22.17 -8.25
C ARG A 197 5.71 -21.30 -7.02
N GLY A 198 5.93 -20.02 -7.23
CA GLY A 198 6.03 -19.01 -6.16
C GLY A 198 4.72 -18.85 -5.38
N GLY A 199 4.29 -17.64 -5.08
CA GLY A 199 3.08 -17.42 -4.28
C GLY A 199 1.79 -17.92 -4.93
N PHE A 200 1.00 -18.73 -4.21
CA PHE A 200 -0.38 -19.08 -4.52
C PHE A 200 -1.14 -19.59 -3.30
N ARG A 201 -2.44 -19.46 -3.29
CA ARG A 201 -3.34 -20.07 -2.29
C ARG A 201 -4.22 -21.14 -2.89
N TYR A 202 -4.63 -20.98 -4.15
CA TYR A 202 -5.59 -21.85 -4.83
C TYR A 202 -4.91 -22.63 -5.94
N LEU A 203 -5.23 -23.93 -6.00
CA LEU A 203 -4.78 -24.86 -7.03
C LEU A 203 -5.98 -25.43 -7.76
N THR A 204 -6.10 -25.22 -9.06
CA THR A 204 -7.13 -25.81 -9.90
C THR A 204 -6.55 -26.87 -10.81
N LEU A 205 -7.08 -28.08 -10.73
CA LEU A 205 -6.74 -29.20 -11.61
C LEU A 205 -7.76 -29.30 -12.74
N PHE A 206 -7.28 -29.42 -13.97
CA PHE A 206 -8.12 -29.65 -15.16
C PHE A 206 -7.43 -30.55 -16.18
N LEU A 207 -8.18 -30.99 -17.20
CA LEU A 207 -7.70 -31.90 -18.25
C LEU A 207 -7.75 -31.22 -19.61
N ASP A 208 -6.69 -31.35 -20.39
CA ASP A 208 -6.70 -31.02 -21.82
C ASP A 208 -6.71 -32.28 -22.65
N GLY A 209 -7.69 -32.36 -23.55
CA GLY A 209 -7.99 -33.54 -24.34
C GLY A 209 -9.01 -34.50 -23.68
N PRO A 210 -9.58 -35.44 -24.52
CA PRO A 210 -10.57 -36.41 -24.05
C PRO A 210 -9.93 -37.51 -23.21
N GLY A 211 -10.59 -37.86 -22.11
CA GLY A 211 -10.13 -38.99 -21.27
C GLY A 211 -10.40 -38.73 -19.80
N SER A 212 -9.89 -39.62 -18.94
CA SER A 212 -10.08 -39.55 -17.49
C SER A 212 -8.78 -39.71 -16.74
N VAL A 213 -8.67 -39.00 -15.63
CA VAL A 213 -7.62 -39.17 -14.62
C VAL A 213 -8.29 -39.47 -13.27
N THR A 214 -7.85 -40.54 -12.61
CA THR A 214 -8.26 -40.86 -11.24
C THR A 214 -7.10 -40.58 -10.30
N LEU A 215 -7.34 -39.77 -9.28
CA LEU A 215 -6.33 -39.34 -8.34
C LEU A 215 -6.84 -39.38 -6.89
N ASN A 216 -5.93 -39.40 -5.98
CA ASN A 216 -6.12 -39.06 -4.57
C ASN A 216 -4.82 -38.40 -4.08
N ASP A 217 -4.89 -37.69 -2.96
CA ASP A 217 -3.73 -37.10 -2.30
C ASP A 217 -2.98 -36.09 -3.21
N VAL A 218 -3.25 -34.83 -2.95
CA VAL A 218 -2.52 -33.68 -3.50
C VAL A 218 -1.73 -33.07 -2.35
N SER A 219 -0.45 -32.85 -2.58
CA SER A 219 0.45 -32.21 -1.60
C SER A 219 1.33 -31.19 -2.29
N LEU A 220 1.96 -30.37 -1.49
CA LEU A 220 2.97 -29.38 -1.92
C LEU A 220 4.27 -29.67 -1.16
N ASP A 221 5.38 -29.73 -1.85
CA ASP A 221 6.70 -29.58 -1.26
C ASP A 221 7.00 -28.08 -1.12
N PHE A 222 6.88 -27.57 0.11
CA PHE A 222 7.01 -26.17 0.43
C PHE A 222 8.46 -25.72 0.30
N GLN A 223 8.75 -24.83 -0.64
CA GLN A 223 10.10 -24.40 -0.99
C GLN A 223 10.40 -22.95 -0.64
N ALA A 224 9.50 -22.24 0.02
CA ALA A 224 9.84 -20.98 0.65
C ALA A 224 10.66 -21.25 1.92
N ALA A 225 11.81 -20.59 2.05
CA ALA A 225 12.83 -20.83 3.08
C ALA A 225 13.23 -22.33 3.20
N PRO A 226 13.71 -22.94 2.11
CA PRO A 226 13.92 -24.39 2.02
C PRO A 226 15.06 -24.92 2.92
N LEU A 227 16.01 -24.08 3.33
CA LEU A 227 17.09 -24.49 4.25
C LEU A 227 16.66 -24.51 5.72
N GLN A 228 15.49 -23.98 6.05
CA GLN A 228 14.93 -24.04 7.41
C GLN A 228 14.23 -25.40 7.62
N THR A 229 14.82 -26.28 8.41
CA THR A 229 14.27 -27.63 8.67
C THR A 229 12.82 -27.61 9.22
N ASP A 230 12.47 -26.63 10.02
CA ASP A 230 11.11 -26.35 10.51
C ASP A 230 10.82 -24.87 10.22
N PRO A 231 10.13 -24.57 9.12
CA PRO A 231 9.84 -23.18 8.75
C PRO A 231 9.06 -22.38 9.82
N ALA A 232 8.36 -23.08 10.72
CA ALA A 232 7.62 -22.44 11.82
C ALA A 232 8.48 -22.13 13.06
N ALA A 233 9.77 -22.52 13.06
CA ALA A 233 10.67 -22.34 14.20
C ALA A 233 11.33 -20.97 14.25
N TYR A 234 10.54 -19.89 14.34
CA TYR A 234 11.04 -18.53 14.45
C TYR A 234 11.95 -18.33 15.65
N GLN A 235 13.06 -17.62 15.44
CA GLN A 235 14.04 -17.30 16.48
C GLN A 235 13.63 -16.05 17.26
N GLY A 236 13.05 -15.07 16.56
CA GLY A 236 12.42 -13.89 17.12
C GLY A 236 10.91 -14.00 17.16
N TRP A 237 10.26 -13.24 18.03
CA TRP A 237 8.81 -13.22 18.11
C TRP A 237 8.28 -12.01 18.89
N PHE A 238 7.06 -11.61 18.59
CA PHE A 238 6.32 -10.54 19.23
C PHE A 238 4.95 -11.03 19.70
N LEU A 239 4.47 -10.49 20.81
CA LEU A 239 3.14 -10.73 21.34
C LEU A 239 2.68 -9.55 22.19
N SER A 240 1.45 -9.09 22.00
CA SER A 240 0.87 -7.96 22.74
C SER A 240 -0.55 -8.25 23.21
N SER A 241 -1.14 -7.31 23.92
CA SER A 241 -2.55 -7.36 24.31
C SER A 241 -3.53 -7.20 23.14
N SER A 242 -3.07 -6.81 21.95
CA SER A 242 -3.87 -6.68 20.73
C SER A 242 -3.74 -7.89 19.83
N ASN A 243 -4.85 -8.63 19.65
CA ASN A 243 -4.89 -9.74 18.70
C ASN A 243 -4.63 -9.30 17.24
N ALA A 244 -5.07 -8.08 16.89
CA ALA A 244 -4.87 -7.54 15.56
C ALA A 244 -3.39 -7.31 15.29
N LEU A 245 -2.70 -6.54 16.14
CA LEU A 245 -1.27 -6.25 15.96
C LEU A 245 -0.41 -7.51 15.99
N ASN A 246 -0.76 -8.52 16.82
CA ASN A 246 -0.06 -9.80 16.80
C ASN A 246 -0.14 -10.45 15.41
N LYS A 247 -1.33 -10.51 14.80
CA LYS A 247 -1.49 -11.07 13.44
C LYS A 247 -0.68 -10.30 12.40
N LEU A 248 -0.63 -8.97 12.51
CA LEU A 248 0.14 -8.15 11.59
C LEU A 248 1.64 -8.49 11.65
N TRP A 249 2.20 -8.65 12.85
CA TRP A 249 3.61 -9.01 12.99
C TRP A 249 3.93 -10.34 12.29
N TYR A 250 3.10 -11.39 12.49
CA TYR A 250 3.35 -12.71 11.91
C TYR A 250 3.04 -12.80 10.43
N ALA A 251 2.14 -11.98 9.92
CA ALA A 251 1.90 -11.87 8.48
C ALA A 251 3.10 -11.24 7.75
N GLY A 252 3.71 -10.18 8.32
CA GLY A 252 4.91 -9.59 7.74
C GLY A 252 6.09 -10.57 7.74
N ALA A 253 6.33 -11.26 8.87
CA ALA A 253 7.37 -12.28 8.94
C ALA A 253 7.13 -13.43 7.93
N TYR A 254 5.87 -13.83 7.72
CA TYR A 254 5.52 -14.88 6.76
C TYR A 254 5.60 -14.39 5.31
N THR A 255 5.29 -13.14 5.03
CA THR A 255 5.45 -12.54 3.70
C THR A 255 6.92 -12.65 3.25
N VAL A 256 7.86 -12.15 4.06
CA VAL A 256 9.29 -12.23 3.74
C VAL A 256 9.79 -13.67 3.66
N GLN A 257 9.25 -14.57 4.49
CA GLN A 257 9.60 -15.99 4.38
C GLN A 257 9.11 -16.60 3.06
N MET A 258 7.94 -16.18 2.54
CA MET A 258 7.44 -16.60 1.22
C MET A 258 8.33 -16.11 0.07
N ASP A 259 9.07 -15.02 0.27
CA ASP A 259 9.97 -14.43 -0.71
C ASP A 259 11.41 -14.99 -0.61
N THR A 260 11.69 -15.86 0.37
CA THR A 260 13.01 -16.48 0.59
C THR A 260 13.13 -17.79 -0.16
N TRP A 261 14.03 -17.86 -1.15
CA TRP A 261 14.18 -19.02 -2.06
C TRP A 261 15.64 -19.35 -2.32
N MET A 262 15.92 -20.60 -2.76
CA MET A 262 17.24 -20.93 -3.29
C MET A 262 17.57 -20.03 -4.48
N SER A 263 18.78 -19.50 -4.50
CA SER A 263 19.18 -18.54 -5.52
C SER A 263 19.29 -19.13 -6.95
N ASP A 264 19.30 -20.45 -7.09
CA ASP A 264 19.30 -21.17 -8.37
C ASP A 264 17.91 -21.62 -8.84
N THR A 265 16.88 -21.35 -8.04
CA THR A 265 15.47 -21.60 -8.35
C THR A 265 14.64 -20.34 -8.49
N ALA A 266 15.27 -19.17 -8.41
CA ALA A 266 14.62 -17.90 -8.62
C ALA A 266 14.22 -17.79 -10.09
N LYS A 267 12.90 -17.82 -10.35
CA LYS A 267 12.32 -17.64 -11.66
C LYS A 267 11.92 -16.19 -11.81
N SER A 268 12.67 -15.43 -12.59
CA SER A 268 12.28 -14.09 -12.99
C SER A 268 11.14 -14.21 -14.00
N TRP A 269 10.04 -13.49 -13.80
CA TRP A 269 8.88 -13.47 -14.70
C TRP A 269 8.30 -14.87 -14.97
N PRO A 270 7.63 -15.51 -14.02
CA PRO A 270 7.12 -16.88 -14.15
C PRO A 270 6.10 -17.06 -15.29
N TYR A 271 5.63 -16.00 -15.90
CA TYR A 271 4.59 -15.99 -16.93
C TYR A 271 5.11 -15.72 -18.33
N ASP A 272 6.41 -15.49 -18.50
CA ASP A 272 6.98 -15.22 -19.81
C ASP A 272 7.30 -16.53 -20.55
N THR A 273 6.44 -16.90 -21.49
CA THR A 273 6.60 -18.08 -22.34
C THR A 273 7.42 -17.81 -23.59
N GLY A 274 7.77 -16.54 -23.86
CA GLY A 274 8.49 -16.14 -25.07
C GLY A 274 10.01 -16.20 -24.95
N GLU A 275 10.56 -16.30 -23.74
CA GLU A 275 12.00 -16.33 -23.48
C GLU A 275 12.46 -17.72 -23.02
N PRO A 276 13.38 -18.34 -23.72
CA PRO A 276 13.67 -19.77 -23.57
C PRO A 276 14.34 -20.18 -22.25
N ASP A 277 14.88 -19.30 -21.44
CA ASP A 277 15.77 -19.70 -20.34
C ASP A 277 15.62 -18.96 -19.02
N GLN A 278 14.45 -18.37 -18.72
CA GLN A 278 14.28 -17.65 -17.46
C GLN A 278 13.75 -18.51 -16.30
N SER A 279 13.34 -19.74 -16.61
CA SER A 279 12.66 -20.62 -15.66
C SER A 279 13.51 -21.04 -14.46
N ASP A 280 14.84 -21.03 -14.57
CA ASP A 280 15.75 -21.51 -13.54
C ASP A 280 17.03 -20.64 -13.49
N ALA A 281 16.86 -19.33 -13.72
CA ALA A 281 17.99 -18.43 -13.75
C ALA A 281 18.57 -18.26 -12.35
N GLN A 282 19.85 -18.57 -12.22
CA GLN A 282 20.64 -18.26 -11.03
C GLN A 282 20.69 -16.74 -10.83
N ILE A 283 20.41 -16.27 -9.63
CA ILE A 283 20.63 -14.86 -9.25
C ILE A 283 22.14 -14.56 -9.38
N PRO A 284 22.53 -13.60 -10.24
CA PRO A 284 23.93 -13.32 -10.50
C PRO A 284 24.68 -12.87 -9.25
N GLY A 285 25.87 -13.41 -9.05
CA GLY A 285 26.70 -13.06 -7.89
C GLY A 285 26.31 -13.73 -6.57
N ALA A 286 25.13 -14.38 -6.52
CA ALA A 286 24.71 -15.16 -5.36
C ALA A 286 25.33 -16.57 -5.35
N ASP A 287 25.53 -17.13 -4.14
CA ASP A 287 25.92 -18.54 -3.98
C ASP A 287 24.72 -19.44 -4.29
N PRO A 288 24.80 -20.35 -5.27
CA PRO A 288 23.69 -21.23 -5.64
C PRO A 288 23.31 -22.24 -4.57
N GLN A 289 24.08 -22.38 -3.51
CA GLN A 289 23.79 -23.29 -2.38
C GLN A 289 23.16 -22.54 -1.19
N GLN A 290 22.85 -21.27 -1.36
CA GLN A 290 22.25 -20.41 -0.34
C GLN A 290 20.95 -19.81 -0.86
N GLU A 291 20.09 -19.46 0.08
CA GLU A 291 18.88 -18.70 -0.18
C GLU A 291 19.19 -17.23 -0.50
N VAL A 292 18.29 -16.59 -1.20
CA VAL A 292 18.19 -15.14 -1.38
C VAL A 292 16.78 -14.71 -1.01
N ILE A 293 16.59 -13.43 -0.77
CA ILE A 293 15.26 -12.85 -0.54
C ILE A 293 14.87 -12.09 -1.81
N LEU A 294 13.78 -12.51 -2.42
CA LEU A 294 13.20 -11.93 -3.64
C LEU A 294 12.15 -10.92 -3.24
N ASP A 295 11.89 -9.93 -4.06
CA ASP A 295 10.89 -8.89 -3.84
C ASP A 295 9.46 -9.42 -3.63
N GLY A 296 9.11 -10.51 -4.31
CA GLY A 296 7.79 -11.11 -4.22
C GLY A 296 7.76 -12.60 -4.53
N ALA A 297 6.87 -13.32 -3.87
CA ALA A 297 6.71 -14.76 -4.04
C ALA A 297 6.21 -15.14 -5.44
N LYS A 298 5.31 -14.35 -6.03
CA LYS A 298 4.75 -14.57 -7.37
C LYS A 298 5.66 -14.00 -8.46
N ARG A 299 6.04 -12.76 -8.32
CA ARG A 299 6.85 -11.99 -9.26
C ARG A 299 7.42 -10.73 -8.54
N ASP A 300 8.48 -10.03 -8.98
CA ASP A 300 9.31 -10.30 -10.19
C ASP A 300 10.31 -11.44 -9.96
N ARG A 301 10.53 -11.81 -8.69
CA ARG A 301 11.42 -12.90 -8.23
C ARG A 301 12.89 -12.62 -8.53
N VAL A 302 13.28 -11.40 -8.25
CA VAL A 302 14.66 -10.92 -8.24
C VAL A 302 14.95 -10.21 -6.92
N VAL A 303 16.21 -9.94 -6.61
CA VAL A 303 16.57 -9.20 -5.40
C VAL A 303 16.52 -7.71 -5.70
N TRP A 304 15.56 -6.99 -5.13
CA TRP A 304 15.43 -5.55 -5.24
C TRP A 304 16.06 -4.83 -4.04
N GLN A 305 16.77 -3.72 -4.29
CA GLN A 305 17.43 -2.93 -3.25
C GLN A 305 16.43 -2.30 -2.26
N GLY A 306 15.32 -1.76 -2.78
CA GLY A 306 14.30 -1.10 -1.97
C GLY A 306 13.55 -2.09 -1.09
N ASP A 307 13.18 -3.25 -1.64
CA ASP A 307 12.49 -4.32 -0.95
C ASP A 307 13.34 -4.90 0.17
N LEU A 308 14.61 -5.15 -0.14
CA LEU A 308 15.57 -5.68 0.84
C LEU A 308 15.74 -4.76 2.06
N SER A 309 15.47 -3.45 1.93
CA SER A 309 15.53 -2.51 3.06
C SER A 309 14.49 -2.80 4.15
N VAL A 310 13.40 -3.48 3.79
CA VAL A 310 12.37 -3.97 4.73
C VAL A 310 12.59 -5.44 5.04
N GLU A 311 12.87 -6.25 4.04
CA GLU A 311 12.99 -7.71 4.16
C GLU A 311 14.15 -8.14 5.07
N ALA A 312 15.31 -7.49 4.96
CA ALA A 312 16.46 -7.83 5.78
C ALA A 312 16.19 -7.61 7.28
N PRO A 313 15.71 -6.43 7.76
CA PRO A 313 15.31 -6.25 9.14
C PRO A 313 14.24 -7.25 9.60
N VAL A 314 13.21 -7.53 8.79
CA VAL A 314 12.18 -8.54 9.12
C VAL A 314 12.81 -9.92 9.31
N THR A 315 13.73 -10.31 8.45
CA THR A 315 14.46 -11.57 8.54
C THR A 315 15.26 -11.66 9.83
N TYR A 316 16.05 -10.64 10.17
CA TYR A 316 16.81 -10.61 11.44
C TYR A 316 15.91 -10.68 12.68
N LEU A 317 14.72 -10.09 12.62
CA LEU A 317 13.78 -10.03 13.75
C LEU A 317 12.90 -11.29 13.88
N SER A 318 12.80 -12.12 12.85
CA SER A 318 11.92 -13.30 12.81
C SER A 318 12.68 -14.62 12.69
N THR A 319 13.10 -14.99 11.49
CA THR A 319 13.78 -16.25 11.21
C THR A 319 15.24 -16.25 11.61
N ASP A 320 15.89 -15.08 11.65
CA ASP A 320 17.33 -14.88 11.88
C ASP A 320 18.18 -15.53 10.79
N ASP A 321 17.68 -15.58 9.55
CA ASP A 321 18.39 -16.12 8.40
C ASP A 321 19.35 -15.09 7.81
N VAL A 322 20.43 -14.86 8.54
CA VAL A 322 21.51 -13.94 8.14
C VAL A 322 22.17 -14.38 6.82
N ALA A 323 22.16 -15.69 6.52
CA ALA A 323 22.81 -16.21 5.31
C ALA A 323 22.06 -15.79 4.04
N ALA A 324 20.73 -15.84 4.04
CA ALA A 324 19.91 -15.39 2.93
C ALA A 324 20.10 -13.90 2.64
N VAL A 325 20.09 -13.06 3.69
CA VAL A 325 20.37 -11.62 3.54
C VAL A 325 21.77 -11.36 2.98
N ASN A 326 22.79 -12.01 3.54
CA ASN A 326 24.18 -11.84 3.07
C ASN A 326 24.34 -12.26 1.61
N ASN A 327 23.68 -13.34 1.18
CA ASN A 327 23.68 -13.79 -0.21
C ASN A 327 22.98 -12.79 -1.15
N SER A 328 21.86 -12.21 -0.73
CA SER A 328 21.14 -11.15 -1.45
C SER A 328 22.02 -9.90 -1.63
N LEU A 329 22.64 -9.43 -0.56
CA LEU A 329 23.56 -8.28 -0.60
C LEU A 329 24.77 -8.55 -1.50
N SER A 330 25.33 -9.76 -1.46
CA SER A 330 26.47 -10.16 -2.29
C SER A 330 26.14 -10.13 -3.78
N SER A 331 24.91 -10.54 -4.14
CA SER A 331 24.43 -10.49 -5.53
C SER A 331 24.42 -9.06 -6.07
N LEU A 332 23.91 -8.11 -5.27
CA LEU A 332 23.80 -6.70 -5.63
C LEU A 332 25.17 -6.01 -5.68
N ALA A 333 26.01 -6.21 -4.65
CA ALA A 333 27.37 -5.67 -4.61
C ALA A 333 28.23 -6.17 -5.77
N GLY A 334 28.07 -7.44 -6.15
CA GLY A 334 28.79 -8.06 -7.27
C GLY A 334 28.47 -7.45 -8.65
N GLN A 335 27.41 -6.65 -8.75
CA GLN A 335 26.98 -6.00 -9.99
C GLN A 335 27.32 -4.51 -10.03
N GLN A 336 28.01 -3.97 -9.03
CA GLN A 336 28.40 -2.56 -9.00
C GLN A 336 29.21 -2.17 -10.25
N LEU A 337 28.83 -1.08 -10.90
CA LEU A 337 29.51 -0.55 -12.06
C LEU A 337 30.79 0.20 -11.70
N PRO A 338 31.77 0.34 -12.66
CA PRO A 338 33.06 0.98 -12.39
C PRO A 338 32.97 2.46 -11.95
N ASP A 339 31.89 3.14 -12.23
CA ASP A 339 31.65 4.54 -11.80
C ASP A 339 31.03 4.62 -10.40
N GLY A 340 30.69 3.49 -9.80
CA GLY A 340 30.12 3.37 -8.46
C GLY A 340 28.61 3.17 -8.41
N PHE A 341 27.91 3.25 -9.53
CA PHE A 341 26.49 2.93 -9.62
C PHE A 341 26.22 1.46 -9.23
N VAL A 342 25.16 1.20 -8.53
CA VAL A 342 24.68 -0.16 -8.21
C VAL A 342 23.29 -0.31 -8.82
N PRO A 343 23.03 -1.36 -9.61
CA PRO A 343 21.71 -1.63 -10.18
C PRO A 343 20.61 -1.71 -9.11
N ALA A 344 19.41 -1.33 -9.45
CA ALA A 344 18.28 -1.34 -8.54
C ALA A 344 17.91 -2.74 -8.08
N GLU A 345 18.14 -3.73 -8.95
CA GLU A 345 17.83 -5.13 -8.73
C GLU A 345 18.95 -6.05 -9.19
N SER A 346 18.88 -7.32 -8.84
CA SER A 346 19.75 -8.37 -9.38
C SER A 346 19.37 -8.64 -10.84
N LEU A 347 20.31 -8.34 -11.75
CA LEU A 347 20.08 -8.43 -13.20
C LEU A 347 20.13 -9.88 -13.67
N VAL A 348 18.98 -10.45 -13.98
CA VAL A 348 18.85 -11.83 -14.45
C VAL A 348 18.49 -11.87 -15.94
N GLY A 349 19.36 -12.47 -16.75
CA GLY A 349 19.07 -12.81 -18.13
C GLY A 349 18.79 -11.62 -19.08
N PRO A 350 17.97 -11.84 -20.15
CA PRO A 350 17.72 -10.85 -21.19
C PRO A 350 16.82 -9.67 -20.77
N HIS A 351 16.20 -9.72 -19.61
CA HIS A 351 15.46 -8.55 -19.04
C HIS A 351 16.37 -7.43 -18.58
N ASN A 352 17.67 -7.61 -18.56
CA ASN A 352 18.62 -6.52 -18.41
C ASN A 352 18.50 -5.55 -19.61
N THR A 353 17.39 -4.82 -19.67
CA THR A 353 17.11 -3.85 -20.74
C THR A 353 17.85 -2.53 -20.56
N GLY A 354 18.58 -2.39 -19.44
CA GLY A 354 19.26 -1.17 -19.05
C GLY A 354 18.40 -0.18 -18.28
N GLU A 355 17.14 -0.50 -17.97
CA GLU A 355 16.29 0.32 -17.11
C GLU A 355 16.70 0.20 -15.66
N GLU A 356 16.92 -1.00 -15.17
CA GLU A 356 17.38 -1.33 -13.84
C GLU A 356 18.76 -0.70 -13.55
N THR A 357 19.50 -0.33 -14.59
CA THR A 357 20.76 0.41 -14.51
C THR A 357 20.59 1.91 -14.51
N THR A 358 19.36 2.42 -14.46
CA THR A 358 19.08 3.87 -14.54
C THR A 358 18.36 4.43 -13.30
N TYR A 359 17.87 3.59 -12.40
CA TYR A 359 17.21 4.04 -11.16
C TYR A 359 18.23 4.50 -10.11
N GLY A 360 18.62 5.76 -10.21
CA GLY A 360 19.70 6.33 -9.39
C GLY A 360 19.40 6.37 -7.89
N GLU A 361 18.15 6.41 -7.50
CA GLU A 361 17.70 6.43 -6.11
C GLU A 361 18.05 5.14 -5.37
N TYR A 362 18.02 3.99 -6.05
CA TYR A 362 18.31 2.70 -5.44
C TYR A 362 19.74 2.55 -4.94
N VAL A 363 20.67 3.39 -5.42
CA VAL A 363 22.02 3.47 -4.84
C VAL A 363 22.00 3.88 -3.36
N THR A 364 20.97 4.63 -2.93
CA THR A 364 20.80 4.98 -1.52
C THR A 364 20.44 3.76 -0.68
N TRP A 365 19.61 2.86 -1.22
CA TRP A 365 19.22 1.62 -0.55
C TRP A 365 20.38 0.63 -0.43
N PHE A 366 21.28 0.55 -1.40
CA PHE A 366 22.50 -0.26 -1.29
C PHE A 366 23.34 0.11 -0.07
N ILE A 367 23.52 1.42 0.18
CA ILE A 367 24.28 1.90 1.34
C ILE A 367 23.52 1.59 2.63
N ASN A 368 22.21 1.83 2.64
CA ASN A 368 21.36 1.53 3.79
C ASN A 368 21.40 0.04 4.15
N ASN A 369 21.21 -0.84 3.18
CA ASN A 369 21.17 -2.28 3.41
C ASN A 369 22.50 -2.82 3.97
N ALA A 370 23.62 -2.31 3.49
CA ALA A 370 24.94 -2.66 4.04
C ALA A 370 25.13 -2.16 5.49
N TYR A 371 24.63 -0.96 5.80
CA TYR A 371 24.63 -0.43 7.15
C TYR A 371 23.76 -1.26 8.09
N GLU A 372 22.52 -1.58 7.69
CA GLU A 372 21.59 -2.38 8.48
C GLU A 372 22.15 -3.80 8.71
N HIS A 373 22.76 -4.40 7.69
CA HIS A 373 23.42 -5.69 7.86
C HIS A 373 24.49 -5.64 8.97
N TRP A 374 25.38 -4.64 8.93
CA TRP A 374 26.36 -4.46 10.01
C TRP A 374 25.67 -4.16 11.36
N LEU A 375 24.64 -3.34 11.39
CA LEU A 375 23.97 -2.94 12.62
C LEU A 375 23.32 -4.14 13.32
N TYR A 376 22.66 -5.04 12.58
CA TYR A 376 22.02 -6.23 13.15
C TYR A 376 23.00 -7.38 13.42
N THR A 377 24.00 -7.58 12.57
CA THR A 377 24.89 -8.73 12.65
C THR A 377 26.24 -8.44 13.33
N GLY A 378 26.72 -7.20 13.28
CA GLY A 378 28.07 -6.84 13.72
C GLY A 378 29.17 -7.45 12.86
N ASP A 379 28.89 -7.78 11.59
CA ASP A 379 29.86 -8.37 10.68
C ASP A 379 30.87 -7.33 10.15
N ASP A 380 31.90 -7.07 10.95
CA ASP A 380 32.97 -6.17 10.55
C ASP A 380 33.77 -6.70 9.35
N SER A 381 33.72 -8.02 9.08
CA SER A 381 34.43 -8.60 7.92
C SER A 381 33.69 -8.33 6.63
N TYR A 382 32.38 -8.45 6.62
CA TYR A 382 31.52 -7.99 5.51
C TYR A 382 31.76 -6.51 5.24
N LEU A 383 31.64 -5.67 6.27
CA LEU A 383 31.87 -4.23 6.15
C LEU A 383 33.26 -3.90 5.56
N ALA A 384 34.31 -4.57 6.01
CA ALA A 384 35.65 -4.34 5.50
C ALA A 384 35.82 -4.75 4.03
N SER A 385 35.12 -5.82 3.58
CA SER A 385 35.16 -6.26 2.18
C SER A 385 34.44 -5.26 1.26
N ASP A 386 33.31 -4.72 1.69
CA ASP A 386 32.45 -3.89 0.84
C ASP A 386 32.72 -2.39 0.97
N TRP A 387 33.58 -1.99 1.91
CA TRP A 387 33.88 -0.58 2.17
C TRP A 387 34.28 0.22 0.93
N SER A 388 35.06 -0.40 0.02
CA SER A 388 35.45 0.23 -1.24
C SER A 388 34.25 0.49 -2.14
N GLY A 389 33.33 -0.47 -2.23
CA GLY A 389 32.09 -0.35 -3.01
C GLY A 389 31.17 0.73 -2.46
N LEU A 390 30.98 0.75 -1.13
CA LEU A 390 30.16 1.77 -0.47
C LEU A 390 30.70 3.19 -0.70
N ARG A 391 32.02 3.39 -0.62
CA ARG A 391 32.65 4.68 -0.94
C ARG A 391 32.43 5.08 -2.39
N GLN A 392 32.47 4.14 -3.33
CA GLN A 392 32.21 4.39 -4.75
C GLN A 392 30.73 4.76 -4.99
N ALA A 393 29.79 4.10 -4.31
CA ALA A 393 28.38 4.42 -4.36
C ALA A 393 28.11 5.87 -3.86
N VAL A 394 28.70 6.26 -2.71
CA VAL A 394 28.63 7.66 -2.24
C VAL A 394 29.27 8.63 -3.22
N ALA A 395 30.41 8.27 -3.82
CA ALA A 395 31.07 9.13 -4.80
C ALA A 395 30.23 9.33 -6.07
N TRP A 396 29.49 8.31 -6.47
CA TRP A 396 28.53 8.41 -7.58
C TRP A 396 27.39 9.39 -7.23
N LEU A 397 26.73 9.24 -6.07
CA LEU A 397 25.69 10.17 -5.58
C LEU A 397 26.23 11.61 -5.48
N GLU A 398 27.44 11.79 -4.98
CA GLU A 398 28.12 13.10 -4.94
C GLU A 398 28.36 13.70 -6.34
N SER A 399 28.68 12.87 -7.31
CA SER A 399 28.87 13.34 -8.70
C SER A 399 27.58 13.89 -9.29
N VAL A 400 26.43 13.30 -8.94
CA VAL A 400 25.10 13.79 -9.32
C VAL A 400 24.79 15.09 -8.56
N ARG A 401 24.95 15.07 -7.23
CA ARG A 401 24.68 16.24 -6.38
C ARG A 401 25.51 17.48 -6.77
N ALA A 402 26.78 17.27 -7.16
CA ALA A 402 27.69 18.36 -7.55
C ALA A 402 27.23 19.12 -8.81
N GLN A 403 26.25 18.62 -9.54
CA GLN A 403 25.67 19.29 -10.70
C GLN A 403 24.69 20.39 -10.29
N ASP A 404 24.13 20.32 -9.07
CA ASP A 404 23.27 21.38 -8.54
C ASP A 404 24.08 22.37 -7.67
N PRO A 405 24.16 23.65 -8.05
CA PRO A 405 24.85 24.66 -7.26
C PRO A 405 24.18 24.93 -5.90
N GLN A 406 22.95 24.51 -5.69
CA GLN A 406 22.22 24.63 -4.43
C GLN A 406 22.36 23.39 -3.53
N GLY A 407 23.01 22.34 -4.01
CA GLY A 407 23.53 21.24 -3.22
C GLY A 407 22.62 20.06 -2.99
N LEU A 408 21.56 19.89 -3.78
CA LEU A 408 20.67 18.73 -3.76
C LEU A 408 20.97 17.76 -4.91
N ILE A 409 20.66 16.47 -4.71
CA ILE A 409 20.59 15.47 -5.77
C ILE A 409 19.33 15.71 -6.60
N ALA A 410 19.48 15.64 -7.93
CA ALA A 410 18.35 15.59 -8.84
C ALA A 410 18.54 14.47 -9.85
N PHE A 411 17.50 13.67 -10.04
CA PHE A 411 17.43 12.72 -11.14
C PHE A 411 16.58 13.28 -12.27
N GLY A 412 16.84 12.86 -13.50
CA GLY A 412 16.18 13.36 -14.70
C GLY A 412 16.02 12.24 -15.72
N ALA A 413 15.62 12.58 -16.94
CA ALA A 413 15.27 11.64 -18.00
C ALA A 413 16.37 10.62 -18.40
N VAL A 414 17.59 10.78 -17.92
CA VAL A 414 18.73 9.88 -18.17
C VAL A 414 18.93 8.88 -17.03
N ASN A 415 18.56 9.27 -15.82
CA ASN A 415 18.46 8.37 -14.66
C ASN A 415 16.99 8.34 -14.34
N ALA A 416 16.32 7.26 -14.58
CA ALA A 416 14.89 7.18 -14.43
C ALA A 416 14.49 7.72 -13.04
N CYS A 417 13.59 8.64 -13.08
CA CYS A 417 12.94 9.20 -11.93
C CYS A 417 11.60 8.54 -11.87
N GLY A 418 11.42 7.70 -10.97
CA GLY A 418 10.18 6.99 -10.78
C GLY A 418 10.43 5.80 -9.92
N HIS A 419 9.80 5.84 -8.80
CA HIS A 419 9.73 4.75 -7.85
C HIS A 419 8.27 4.70 -7.39
N TYR A 420 7.84 3.60 -6.82
CA TYR A 420 6.60 3.44 -6.09
C TYR A 420 5.35 4.10 -6.68
N GLY A 421 5.05 4.05 -7.89
CA GLY A 421 3.76 4.51 -8.32
C GLY A 421 3.60 6.00 -8.67
N TYR A 422 4.58 6.87 -8.44
CA TYR A 422 4.64 8.18 -9.09
C TYR A 422 6.07 8.55 -9.47
N SER A 423 6.19 9.23 -10.60
CA SER A 423 7.47 9.72 -11.06
C SER A 423 7.46 11.24 -11.01
N ASP A 424 8.39 11.81 -10.26
CA ASP A 424 8.77 13.19 -10.41
C ASP A 424 10.26 13.28 -10.62
N CYS A 425 10.64 13.92 -11.69
CA CYS A 425 12.05 14.16 -11.95
C CYS A 425 12.44 15.49 -11.33
N GLY A 426 13.54 15.52 -10.62
CA GLY A 426 14.03 16.76 -10.06
C GLY A 426 14.71 16.59 -8.71
N HIS A 427 14.65 17.64 -7.93
CA HIS A 427 15.28 17.74 -6.61
C HIS A 427 14.28 17.32 -5.52
N GLU A 428 14.03 16.02 -5.43
CA GLU A 428 13.03 15.45 -4.54
C GLU A 428 13.47 15.42 -3.05
N THR A 429 12.51 15.63 -2.16
CA THR A 429 12.76 15.57 -0.71
C THR A 429 13.14 14.15 -0.29
N TYR A 430 12.42 13.14 -0.76
CA TYR A 430 12.61 11.75 -0.42
C TYR A 430 14.06 11.28 -0.65
N ILE A 431 14.56 11.40 -1.88
CA ILE A 431 15.91 10.94 -2.25
C ILE A 431 17.00 11.70 -1.48
N ASN A 432 16.82 13.01 -1.31
CA ASN A 432 17.79 13.83 -0.58
C ASN A 432 17.79 13.52 0.92
N ALA A 433 16.66 13.15 1.51
CA ALA A 433 16.57 12.72 2.91
C ALA A 433 17.24 11.35 3.10
N LEU A 434 17.02 10.38 2.21
CA LEU A 434 17.76 9.10 2.22
C LEU A 434 19.26 9.32 2.07
N TYR A 435 19.68 10.26 1.23
CA TYR A 435 21.09 10.57 1.09
C TYR A 435 21.72 11.17 2.37
N VAL A 436 20.99 11.99 3.11
CA VAL A 436 21.41 12.44 4.45
C VAL A 436 21.61 11.25 5.39
N GLN A 437 20.66 10.32 5.42
CA GLN A 437 20.78 9.08 6.19
C GLN A 437 22.01 8.28 5.81
N ASN A 438 22.25 8.08 4.51
CA ASN A 438 23.43 7.36 4.02
C ASN A 438 24.73 8.02 4.47
N LEU A 439 24.81 9.34 4.44
CA LEU A 439 26.00 10.06 4.90
C LEU A 439 26.24 9.87 6.41
N ASP A 440 25.19 9.88 7.22
CA ASP A 440 25.31 9.61 8.66
C ASP A 440 25.67 8.16 8.94
N GLN A 441 25.11 7.21 8.19
CA GLN A 441 25.48 5.79 8.22
C GLN A 441 26.95 5.58 7.86
N MET A 442 27.40 6.15 6.76
CA MET A 442 28.79 6.09 6.31
C MET A 442 29.76 6.76 7.29
N ALA A 443 29.37 7.84 7.94
CA ALA A 443 30.18 8.47 8.99
C ALA A 443 30.38 7.53 10.19
N ARG A 444 29.34 6.77 10.57
CA ARG A 444 29.42 5.75 11.63
C ARG A 444 30.30 4.57 11.21
N LEU A 445 30.10 4.03 10.00
CA LEU A 445 30.90 2.91 9.48
C LEU A 445 32.39 3.30 9.34
N ALA A 446 32.69 4.50 8.85
CA ALA A 446 34.04 5.04 8.81
C ALA A 446 34.70 5.09 10.21
N THR A 447 33.91 5.46 11.22
CA THR A 447 34.38 5.46 12.63
C THR A 447 34.72 4.05 13.09
N VAL A 448 33.91 3.05 12.76
CA VAL A 448 34.16 1.63 13.09
C VAL A 448 35.45 1.13 12.45
N LEU A 449 35.66 1.49 11.19
CA LEU A 449 36.89 1.12 10.43
C LEU A 449 38.12 1.96 10.80
N GLY A 450 37.99 2.96 11.69
CA GLY A 450 39.08 3.82 12.13
C GLY A 450 39.44 4.94 11.15
N ASP A 451 38.59 5.22 10.16
CA ASP A 451 38.77 6.32 9.19
C ASP A 451 38.09 7.59 9.68
N GLY A 452 38.73 8.30 10.58
CA GLY A 452 38.22 9.54 11.15
C GLY A 452 38.09 10.71 10.14
N ALA A 453 38.84 10.65 9.03
CA ALA A 453 38.75 11.69 7.98
C ALA A 453 37.49 11.54 7.15
N ASP A 454 37.18 10.34 6.70
CA ASP A 454 35.94 10.04 5.99
C ASP A 454 34.72 10.28 6.91
N SER A 455 34.78 9.83 8.17
CA SER A 455 33.74 10.06 9.16
C SER A 455 33.38 11.56 9.30
N ALA A 456 34.40 12.41 9.48
CA ALA A 456 34.17 13.85 9.60
C ALA A 456 33.63 14.47 8.30
N THR A 457 34.08 13.97 7.15
CA THR A 457 33.64 14.44 5.82
C THR A 457 32.18 14.14 5.59
N TYR A 458 31.75 12.89 5.83
CA TYR A 458 30.35 12.47 5.64
C TYR A 458 29.41 13.19 6.61
N ALA A 459 29.75 13.30 7.91
CA ALA A 459 28.95 14.02 8.88
C ALA A 459 28.77 15.51 8.53
N ALA A 460 29.83 16.19 8.08
CA ALA A 460 29.73 17.57 7.63
C ALA A 460 28.85 17.72 6.38
N ARG A 461 28.92 16.73 5.48
CA ARG A 461 28.09 16.71 4.28
C ARG A 461 26.63 16.46 4.60
N ALA A 462 26.30 15.52 5.49
CA ALA A 462 24.94 15.25 5.98
C ALA A 462 24.28 16.54 6.49
N THR A 463 24.99 17.29 7.35
CA THR A 463 24.51 18.59 7.85
C THR A 463 24.22 19.58 6.71
N THR A 464 25.13 19.66 5.72
CA THR A 464 24.97 20.61 4.58
C THR A 464 23.75 20.27 3.73
N VAL A 465 23.52 18.99 3.45
CA VAL A 465 22.39 18.54 2.62
C VAL A 465 21.08 18.69 3.41
N SER A 466 21.06 18.35 4.69
CA SER A 466 19.90 18.55 5.57
C SER A 466 19.49 20.02 5.65
N ASP A 467 20.46 20.95 5.77
CA ASP A 467 20.21 22.40 5.75
C ASP A 467 19.60 22.82 4.40
N ALA A 468 20.11 22.26 3.27
CA ALA A 468 19.61 22.56 1.95
C ALA A 468 18.17 22.07 1.72
N ILE A 469 17.82 20.86 2.20
CA ILE A 469 16.46 20.32 2.17
C ILE A 469 15.52 21.26 2.94
N ASN A 470 15.87 21.59 4.18
CA ASN A 470 15.04 22.45 5.03
C ASN A 470 14.86 23.85 4.47
N ALA A 471 15.87 24.38 3.77
CA ALA A 471 15.80 25.72 3.16
C ALA A 471 14.97 25.77 1.87
N GLN A 472 14.93 24.68 1.11
CA GLN A 472 14.36 24.68 -0.24
C GLN A 472 13.03 23.91 -0.35
N LEU A 473 12.85 22.87 0.46
CA LEU A 473 11.75 21.90 0.32
C LEU A 473 10.74 21.90 1.47
N TRP A 474 11.08 22.48 2.63
CA TRP A 474 10.11 22.72 3.68
C TRP A 474 9.20 23.90 3.36
N ASP A 475 7.88 23.70 3.43
CA ASP A 475 6.91 24.79 3.34
C ASP A 475 6.36 25.16 4.71
N PRO A 476 6.80 26.26 5.32
CA PRO A 476 6.32 26.68 6.65
C PRO A 476 4.86 27.17 6.65
N THR A 477 4.28 27.46 5.47
CA THR A 477 2.89 27.92 5.35
C THR A 477 1.94 26.73 5.40
N VAL A 478 2.31 25.64 4.74
CA VAL A 478 1.55 24.37 4.72
C VAL A 478 1.92 23.50 5.93
N GLY A 479 3.19 23.55 6.34
CA GLY A 479 3.71 22.76 7.45
C GLY A 479 4.06 21.33 7.04
N ALA A 480 4.52 21.15 5.79
CA ALA A 480 4.92 19.88 5.22
C ALA A 480 6.09 20.04 4.24
N TYR A 481 6.77 18.95 3.93
CA TYR A 481 7.79 18.89 2.88
C TYR A 481 7.14 18.69 1.51
N ARG A 482 7.64 19.43 0.53
CA ARG A 482 7.24 19.36 -0.88
C ARG A 482 7.78 18.08 -1.52
N LEU A 483 7.12 17.62 -2.59
CA LEU A 483 7.64 16.54 -3.41
C LEU A 483 9.04 16.91 -3.91
N SER A 484 9.14 18.01 -4.65
CA SER A 484 10.39 18.47 -5.22
C SER A 484 10.44 20.01 -5.32
N ARG A 485 11.59 20.52 -5.72
CA ARG A 485 11.76 21.94 -6.06
C ARG A 485 10.98 22.32 -7.33
N GLU A 486 10.84 21.38 -8.25
CA GLU A 486 10.13 21.52 -9.53
C GLU A 486 8.61 21.39 -9.36
N THR A 487 8.17 20.64 -8.37
CA THR A 487 6.75 20.40 -8.06
C THR A 487 6.42 20.88 -6.64
N PRO A 488 6.44 22.20 -6.40
CA PRO A 488 6.42 22.76 -5.06
C PRO A 488 5.07 22.73 -4.35
N ASP A 489 3.99 22.41 -5.05
CA ASP A 489 2.63 22.44 -4.52
C ASP A 489 2.08 21.03 -4.19
N VAL A 490 2.93 20.00 -4.27
CA VAL A 490 2.62 18.62 -3.91
C VAL A 490 3.38 18.23 -2.65
N TYR A 491 2.71 17.59 -1.70
CA TYR A 491 3.24 17.20 -0.37
C TYR A 491 2.98 15.72 -0.13
N PRO A 492 3.84 14.83 -0.66
CA PRO A 492 3.59 13.40 -0.65
C PRO A 492 3.94 12.75 0.69
N GLN A 493 3.48 11.51 0.85
CA GLN A 493 3.70 10.71 2.05
C GLN A 493 5.18 10.41 2.25
N ASP A 494 5.86 9.90 1.22
CA ASP A 494 7.27 9.50 1.29
C ASP A 494 8.20 10.63 1.68
N ALA A 495 8.06 11.81 1.02
CA ALA A 495 8.88 12.98 1.33
C ALA A 495 8.77 13.38 2.81
N ASN A 496 7.55 13.35 3.35
CA ASN A 496 7.28 13.78 4.71
C ASN A 496 7.71 12.73 5.75
N ALA A 497 7.38 11.47 5.54
CA ALA A 497 7.79 10.39 6.42
C ALA A 497 9.32 10.19 6.40
N THR A 498 9.94 10.14 5.22
CA THR A 498 11.40 9.96 5.13
C THR A 498 12.17 11.12 5.76
N ALA A 499 11.71 12.37 5.61
CA ALA A 499 12.36 13.50 6.27
C ALA A 499 12.32 13.39 7.81
N ILE A 500 11.31 12.75 8.38
CA ILE A 500 11.22 12.49 9.81
C ILE A 500 12.14 11.33 10.20
N LEU A 501 11.99 10.19 9.54
CA LEU A 501 12.74 8.95 9.80
C LEU A 501 14.27 9.17 9.76
N THR A 502 14.73 9.99 8.81
CA THR A 502 16.15 10.28 8.60
C THR A 502 16.68 11.41 9.51
N GLY A 503 15.83 12.03 10.30
CA GLY A 503 16.20 13.12 11.20
C GLY A 503 16.44 14.48 10.51
N VAL A 504 16.09 14.64 9.25
CA VAL A 504 16.10 15.91 8.52
C VAL A 504 15.08 16.89 9.12
N ALA A 505 13.90 16.37 9.46
CA ALA A 505 12.86 17.15 10.12
C ALA A 505 13.18 17.39 11.59
N SER A 506 13.12 18.65 12.02
CA SER A 506 13.13 18.96 13.47
C SER A 506 11.86 18.38 14.14
N PRO A 507 11.84 18.19 15.47
CA PRO A 507 10.65 17.68 16.15
C PRO A 507 9.37 18.50 15.90
N ALA A 508 9.48 19.81 15.72
CA ALA A 508 8.34 20.66 15.38
C ALA A 508 7.85 20.45 13.94
N GLN A 509 8.76 20.25 13.01
CA GLN A 509 8.42 19.93 11.62
C GLN A 509 7.81 18.52 11.53
N ALA A 510 8.37 17.52 12.22
CA ALA A 510 7.83 16.18 12.31
C ALA A 510 6.36 16.17 12.78
N THR A 511 6.07 16.85 13.90
CA THR A 511 4.69 17.00 14.38
C THR A 511 3.77 17.64 13.35
N SER A 512 4.26 18.67 12.64
CA SER A 512 3.48 19.38 11.62
C SER A 512 3.24 18.50 10.38
N ALA A 513 4.27 17.82 9.88
CA ALA A 513 4.21 16.93 8.73
C ALA A 513 3.26 15.74 8.97
N LEU A 514 3.36 15.09 10.14
CA LEU A 514 2.43 14.00 10.51
C LEU A 514 0.98 14.50 10.64
N ALA A 515 0.77 15.73 11.11
CA ALA A 515 -0.57 16.34 11.16
C ALA A 515 -1.10 16.64 9.75
N TYR A 516 -0.23 17.08 8.83
CA TYR A 516 -0.56 17.30 7.43
C TYR A 516 -0.99 15.97 6.75
N LEU A 517 -0.15 14.93 6.84
CA LEU A 517 -0.45 13.61 6.27
C LEU A 517 -1.78 13.07 6.79
N ARG A 518 -2.00 13.14 8.11
CA ARG A 518 -3.25 12.67 8.73
C ARG A 518 -4.48 13.41 8.21
N THR A 519 -4.35 14.67 7.85
CA THR A 519 -5.47 15.52 7.44
C THR A 519 -5.73 15.43 5.93
N ASN A 520 -4.69 15.29 5.12
CA ASN A 520 -4.78 15.46 3.67
C ASN A 520 -4.57 14.16 2.88
N ASN A 521 -3.75 13.22 3.39
CA ASN A 521 -3.42 12.00 2.66
C ASN A 521 -4.23 10.79 3.14
N TRP A 522 -4.64 10.74 4.41
CA TRP A 522 -5.41 9.60 4.89
C TRP A 522 -6.81 9.52 4.27
N SER A 523 -7.18 8.32 3.85
CA SER A 523 -8.46 7.98 3.26
C SER A 523 -9.00 6.68 3.87
N THR A 524 -9.86 5.95 3.17
CA THR A 524 -10.59 4.78 3.69
C THR A 524 -9.66 3.68 4.20
N TYR A 525 -8.57 3.41 3.50
CA TYR A 525 -7.69 2.26 3.78
C TYR A 525 -6.33 2.68 4.35
N GLY A 526 -6.13 3.91 4.76
CA GLY A 526 -4.89 4.41 5.34
C GLY A 526 -4.42 5.70 4.69
N SER A 527 -3.12 5.90 4.63
CA SER A 527 -2.48 7.07 4.02
C SER A 527 -2.20 6.81 2.54
N LEU A 528 -2.61 7.72 1.68
CA LEU A 528 -2.32 7.71 0.26
C LEU A 528 -0.95 8.35 -0.01
N THR A 529 -0.31 7.95 -1.08
CA THR A 529 0.97 8.54 -1.54
C THR A 529 0.89 10.05 -1.68
N VAL A 530 -0.22 10.56 -2.20
CA VAL A 530 -0.53 11.99 -2.29
C VAL A 530 -1.97 12.27 -1.90
N SER A 531 -2.29 13.53 -1.56
CA SER A 531 -3.65 13.94 -1.27
C SER A 531 -4.58 13.70 -2.48
N PRO A 532 -5.80 13.15 -2.28
CA PRO A 532 -6.78 12.99 -3.36
C PRO A 532 -7.14 14.30 -4.08
N SER A 533 -6.92 15.44 -3.41
CA SER A 533 -7.19 16.78 -3.97
C SER A 533 -5.99 17.37 -4.71
N THR A 534 -4.88 16.63 -4.85
CA THR A 534 -3.68 17.13 -5.53
C THR A 534 -3.95 17.24 -7.04
N PRO A 535 -3.94 18.46 -7.62
CA PRO A 535 -4.12 18.62 -9.07
C PRO A 535 -2.89 18.10 -9.80
N ASN A 536 -3.11 17.38 -10.90
CA ASN A 536 -2.05 16.93 -11.81
C ASN A 536 -0.98 16.02 -11.18
N ALA A 537 -1.33 15.21 -10.18
CA ALA A 537 -0.47 14.11 -9.79
C ALA A 537 -0.18 13.25 -11.03
N VAL A 538 1.09 13.08 -11.36
CA VAL A 538 1.53 12.34 -12.56
C VAL A 538 1.00 10.89 -12.52
N LEU A 539 0.79 10.38 -11.32
CA LEU A 539 0.05 9.17 -11.03
C LEU A 539 -1.03 9.50 -10.00
N GLY A 540 -2.21 8.93 -10.14
CA GLY A 540 -3.28 9.09 -9.16
C GLY A 540 -2.84 8.62 -7.77
N PRO A 541 -3.51 9.07 -6.70
CA PRO A 541 -3.21 8.62 -5.36
C PRO A 541 -3.42 7.10 -5.24
N VAL A 542 -2.44 6.40 -4.66
CA VAL A 542 -2.46 4.96 -4.37
C VAL A 542 -2.06 4.73 -2.92
N TYR A 543 -2.30 3.53 -2.40
CA TYR A 543 -1.78 3.11 -1.12
C TYR A 543 -0.56 2.23 -1.34
N GLU A 544 0.59 2.68 -0.88
CA GLU A 544 1.84 1.95 -0.98
C GLU A 544 2.40 1.58 0.37
N PRO A 545 2.88 0.34 0.53
CA PRO A 545 3.29 -0.16 1.82
C PRO A 545 4.61 0.45 2.32
N LEU A 546 5.57 0.73 1.43
CA LEU A 546 6.88 1.23 1.86
C LEU A 546 6.78 2.61 2.52
N PRO A 547 6.23 3.67 1.89
CA PRO A 547 6.06 4.95 2.56
C PRO A 547 5.04 4.89 3.71
N SER A 548 4.06 3.97 3.65
CA SER A 548 3.15 3.74 4.78
C SER A 548 3.87 3.10 5.97
N GLY A 549 4.88 2.26 5.72
CA GLY A 549 5.77 1.70 6.74
C GLY A 549 6.54 2.80 7.46
N PHE A 550 7.16 3.71 6.72
CA PHE A 550 7.88 4.86 7.29
C PHE A 550 6.97 5.73 8.15
N GLU A 551 5.77 6.07 7.66
CA GLU A 551 4.80 6.83 8.45
C GLU A 551 4.36 6.07 9.71
N ALA A 552 4.21 4.75 9.65
CA ALA A 552 3.85 3.94 10.80
C ALA A 552 4.96 3.94 11.87
N GLU A 553 6.21 3.79 11.46
CA GLU A 553 7.39 3.87 12.35
C GLU A 553 7.52 5.26 12.98
N ASP A 554 7.41 6.33 12.19
CA ASP A 554 7.42 7.71 12.70
C ASP A 554 6.36 7.94 13.78
N ARG A 555 5.15 7.41 13.58
CA ARG A 555 4.04 7.59 14.53
C ARG A 555 4.18 6.71 15.77
N LEU A 556 4.59 5.45 15.58
CA LEU A 556 4.77 4.52 16.70
C LEU A 556 6.00 4.88 17.53
N GLY A 557 7.09 5.33 16.90
CA GLY A 557 8.30 5.78 17.56
C GLY A 557 8.19 7.16 18.23
N ASP A 558 7.13 7.93 17.95
CA ASP A 558 6.89 9.22 18.61
C ASP A 558 6.64 9.03 20.10
N ALA A 559 7.23 9.89 20.91
CA ALA A 559 7.03 9.91 22.35
C ALA A 559 5.62 10.33 22.80
N ASP A 560 4.79 10.90 21.88
CA ASP A 560 3.40 11.23 22.16
C ASP A 560 2.46 10.03 21.95
N PRO A 561 1.82 9.50 23.02
CA PRO A 561 0.86 8.40 22.88
C PRO A 561 -0.30 8.68 21.91
N LEU A 562 -0.63 9.94 21.63
CA LEU A 562 -1.64 10.28 20.63
C LEU A 562 -1.16 10.02 19.19
N SER A 563 0.13 10.18 18.91
CA SER A 563 0.77 9.79 17.66
C SER A 563 0.82 8.26 17.53
N GLN A 564 1.20 7.56 18.61
CA GLN A 564 1.24 6.10 18.66
C GLN A 564 -0.13 5.47 18.34
N LEU A 565 -1.23 6.02 18.86
CA LEU A 565 -2.59 5.60 18.51
C LEU A 565 -2.88 5.76 17.00
N GLN A 566 -2.33 6.76 16.35
CA GLN A 566 -2.48 6.94 14.91
C GLN A 566 -1.63 5.91 14.14
N GLY A 567 -0.42 5.57 14.61
CA GLY A 567 0.39 4.49 14.07
C GLY A 567 -0.33 3.14 14.13
N GLU A 568 -0.89 2.79 15.31
CA GLU A 568 -1.72 1.59 15.46
C GLU A 568 -2.95 1.61 14.53
N ALA A 569 -3.58 2.78 14.36
CA ALA A 569 -4.70 2.93 13.42
C ALA A 569 -4.28 2.73 11.97
N LEU A 570 -3.12 3.25 11.56
CA LEU A 570 -2.57 3.05 10.22
C LEU A 570 -2.29 1.56 9.95
N LEU A 571 -1.61 0.89 10.88
CA LEU A 571 -1.36 -0.55 10.78
C LEU A 571 -2.65 -1.34 10.61
N ASN A 572 -3.66 -1.10 11.42
CA ASN A 572 -4.94 -1.81 11.36
C ASN A 572 -5.76 -1.45 10.11
N THR A 573 -5.71 -0.21 9.64
CA THR A 573 -6.51 0.25 8.50
C THR A 573 -5.93 -0.26 7.19
N TYR A 574 -4.63 -0.19 6.98
CA TYR A 574 -3.98 -0.59 5.76
C TYR A 574 -3.71 -2.11 5.73
N TRP A 575 -2.79 -2.58 6.55
CA TRP A 575 -2.40 -4.00 6.58
C TRP A 575 -3.51 -4.91 7.14
N GLY A 576 -4.26 -4.43 8.13
CA GLY A 576 -5.41 -5.17 8.67
C GLY A 576 -6.50 -5.36 7.63
N TYR A 577 -6.70 -4.39 6.72
CA TYR A 577 -7.60 -4.56 5.59
C TYR A 577 -7.11 -5.64 4.62
N GLN A 578 -5.85 -5.61 4.20
CA GLN A 578 -5.27 -6.64 3.33
C GLN A 578 -5.45 -8.05 3.89
N LEU A 579 -5.17 -8.25 5.18
CA LEU A 579 -5.40 -9.54 5.85
C LEU A 579 -6.88 -9.95 5.95
N SER A 580 -7.82 -9.05 5.73
CA SER A 580 -9.24 -9.34 5.63
C SER A 580 -9.68 -9.79 4.23
N GLN A 581 -8.80 -9.67 3.25
CA GLN A 581 -8.99 -10.07 1.85
C GLN A 581 -8.21 -11.37 1.55
N ASP A 582 -8.36 -11.93 0.35
CA ASP A 582 -7.47 -13.01 -0.10
C ASP A 582 -6.06 -12.45 -0.41
N PRO A 583 -5.00 -13.20 -0.18
CA PRO A 583 -4.94 -14.54 0.42
C PRO A 583 -5.10 -14.57 1.95
N GLY A 584 -5.09 -13.42 2.63
CA GLY A 584 -5.34 -13.27 4.06
C GLY A 584 -4.21 -13.72 4.98
N SER A 585 -3.02 -13.95 4.43
CA SER A 585 -1.83 -14.45 5.14
C SER A 585 -0.59 -13.60 4.90
N THR A 586 -0.55 -12.87 3.81
CA THR A 586 0.59 -12.12 3.32
C THR A 586 0.17 -10.71 2.93
N TYR A 587 1.14 -9.86 2.62
CA TYR A 587 0.94 -8.46 2.28
C TYR A 587 1.16 -8.19 0.80
N TRP A 588 0.38 -7.25 0.28
CA TRP A 588 0.33 -6.92 -1.13
C TRP A 588 1.37 -5.87 -1.51
N GLU A 589 1.85 -5.95 -2.73
CA GLU A 589 2.77 -4.99 -3.33
C GLU A 589 2.23 -3.55 -3.27
N ALA A 590 1.00 -3.33 -3.69
CA ALA A 590 0.33 -2.04 -3.62
C ALA A 590 -1.20 -2.19 -3.70
N MET A 591 -1.93 -1.14 -3.35
CA MET A 591 -3.39 -1.14 -3.36
C MET A 591 -3.92 0.16 -3.97
N ASN A 592 -4.92 0.07 -4.84
CA ASN A 592 -5.59 1.23 -5.42
C ASN A 592 -6.59 1.88 -4.45
N THR A 593 -7.14 3.03 -4.81
CA THR A 593 -8.08 3.79 -3.97
C THR A 593 -9.40 3.09 -3.69
N ALA A 594 -9.75 2.06 -4.48
CA ALA A 594 -10.91 1.20 -4.26
C ALA A 594 -10.63 0.05 -3.27
N GLY A 595 -9.41 -0.10 -2.79
CA GLY A 595 -9.01 -1.18 -1.89
C GLY A 595 -8.77 -2.51 -2.61
N GLN A 596 -8.42 -2.47 -3.88
CA GLN A 596 -8.07 -3.64 -4.68
C GLN A 596 -6.57 -3.65 -4.99
N PRO A 597 -5.99 -4.79 -5.38
CA PRO A 597 -4.62 -4.84 -5.86
C PRO A 597 -4.38 -3.78 -6.96
N ALA A 598 -3.28 -3.02 -6.84
CA ALA A 598 -3.07 -1.83 -7.68
C ALA A 598 -2.84 -2.15 -9.16
N LEU A 599 -2.23 -3.30 -9.44
CA LEU A 599 -1.92 -3.80 -10.78
C LEU A 599 -2.84 -4.97 -11.18
N ASP A 600 -4.06 -5.02 -10.61
CA ASP A 600 -5.00 -6.13 -10.81
C ASP A 600 -4.32 -7.48 -10.50
N GLN A 601 -4.44 -8.47 -11.39
CA GLN A 601 -3.85 -9.81 -11.23
C GLN A 601 -2.31 -9.84 -11.27
N PHE A 602 -1.68 -8.81 -11.81
CA PHE A 602 -0.23 -8.70 -11.86
C PHE A 602 0.38 -8.36 -10.51
N THR A 603 -0.37 -7.70 -9.61
CA THR A 603 0.09 -7.42 -8.24
C THR A 603 0.52 -8.70 -7.55
N SER A 604 1.73 -8.75 -6.98
CA SER A 604 2.11 -9.78 -6.05
C SER A 604 1.36 -9.60 -4.72
N LEU A 605 0.67 -10.64 -4.24
CA LEU A 605 -0.06 -10.60 -2.97
C LEU A 605 0.78 -11.15 -1.80
N ALA A 606 2.02 -11.53 -2.07
CA ALA A 606 3.09 -11.77 -1.09
C ALA A 606 4.32 -10.99 -1.57
N HIS A 607 4.56 -9.79 -1.02
CA HIS A 607 5.59 -8.85 -1.47
C HIS A 607 6.34 -8.26 -0.28
N GLY A 608 7.64 -8.46 -0.23
CA GLY A 608 8.47 -8.27 0.96
C GLY A 608 8.52 -6.84 1.48
N TRP A 609 8.56 -5.85 0.60
CA TRP A 609 8.58 -4.44 1.03
C TRP A 609 7.36 -4.01 1.84
N ALA A 610 6.29 -4.81 1.84
CA ALA A 610 5.09 -4.55 2.62
C ALA A 610 5.17 -5.03 4.09
N ALA A 611 6.27 -5.64 4.51
CA ALA A 611 6.38 -6.30 5.81
C ALA A 611 6.76 -5.37 6.98
N ALA A 612 6.72 -4.05 6.79
CA ALA A 612 7.05 -3.03 7.81
C ALA A 612 6.38 -3.23 9.19
N PRO A 613 5.14 -3.79 9.33
CA PRO A 613 4.56 -4.02 10.65
C PRO A 613 5.42 -4.89 11.59
N THR A 614 6.22 -5.82 11.06
CA THR A 614 7.13 -6.63 11.87
C THR A 614 8.23 -5.78 12.48
N ILE A 615 8.77 -4.83 11.74
CA ILE A 615 9.82 -3.89 12.19
C ILE A 615 9.22 -2.93 13.22
N ALA A 616 8.20 -2.18 12.85
CA ALA A 616 7.60 -1.15 13.69
C ALA A 616 7.10 -1.68 15.04
N LEU A 617 6.46 -2.87 15.06
CA LEU A 617 6.00 -3.48 16.31
C LEU A 617 7.16 -3.97 17.20
N THR A 618 8.29 -4.39 16.60
CA THR A 618 9.47 -4.80 17.38
C THR A 618 10.29 -3.61 17.84
N ASN A 619 10.59 -2.69 16.94
CA ASN A 619 11.49 -1.57 17.23
C ASN A 619 10.83 -0.50 18.09
N ASP A 620 9.55 -0.20 17.82
CA ASP A 620 8.87 0.90 18.51
C ASP A 620 7.94 0.40 19.60
N THR A 621 6.99 -0.49 19.29
CA THR A 621 6.00 -0.93 20.29
C THR A 621 6.64 -1.78 21.39
N LEU A 622 7.42 -2.81 21.04
CA LEU A 622 8.21 -3.56 22.00
C LEU A 622 9.40 -2.74 22.51
N GLY A 623 9.95 -1.90 21.63
CA GLY A 623 10.93 -0.87 21.90
C GLY A 623 12.38 -1.33 21.78
N VAL A 624 12.70 -2.42 21.09
CA VAL A 624 14.06 -3.01 21.03
C VAL A 624 14.75 -2.59 19.74
N THR A 625 15.74 -1.71 19.81
CA THR A 625 16.50 -1.21 18.65
C THR A 625 17.99 -1.32 18.84
N PRO A 626 18.77 -1.79 17.83
CA PRO A 626 20.23 -1.78 17.88
C PRO A 626 20.76 -0.36 17.79
N THR A 627 21.80 -0.05 18.57
CA THR A 627 22.52 1.23 18.55
C THR A 627 24.03 1.06 18.27
N GLY A 628 24.50 -0.17 18.20
CA GLY A 628 25.86 -0.53 17.81
C GLY A 628 25.88 -1.89 17.14
N GLY A 629 26.86 -2.14 16.28
CA GLY A 629 26.95 -3.35 15.47
C GLY A 629 26.68 -4.63 16.26
N GLY A 630 25.80 -5.48 15.71
CA GLY A 630 25.39 -6.74 16.33
C GLY A 630 24.71 -6.58 17.68
N TYR A 631 24.01 -5.48 17.95
CA TYR A 631 23.46 -5.21 19.29
C TYR A 631 24.51 -5.13 20.42
N ALA A 632 25.76 -4.79 20.10
CA ALA A 632 26.78 -4.55 21.15
C ALA A 632 26.29 -3.49 22.13
N THR A 633 25.59 -2.49 21.63
CA THR A 633 24.73 -1.59 22.40
C THR A 633 23.32 -1.55 21.78
N PHE A 634 22.31 -1.42 22.61
CA PHE A 634 20.92 -1.36 22.15
C PHE A 634 20.04 -0.56 23.12
N ASP A 635 18.94 -0.09 22.60
CA ASP A 635 17.90 0.57 23.38
C ASP A 635 16.72 -0.36 23.61
N VAL A 636 16.05 -0.18 24.77
CA VAL A 636 14.71 -0.71 25.01
C VAL A 636 13.84 0.45 25.49
N VAL A 637 13.11 1.05 24.54
CA VAL A 637 12.29 2.24 24.69
C VAL A 637 10.87 1.95 24.21
N PRO A 638 10.01 1.34 25.04
CA PRO A 638 8.66 0.98 24.63
C PRO A 638 7.74 2.17 24.38
N HIS A 639 6.95 2.09 23.32
CA HIS A 639 5.89 3.01 22.96
C HIS A 639 4.54 2.28 23.00
N PRO A 640 3.82 2.28 24.12
CA PRO A 640 2.72 1.35 24.36
C PRO A 640 1.40 1.67 23.63
N GLY A 641 1.19 2.89 23.11
CA GLY A 641 -0.10 3.26 22.52
C GLY A 641 -1.28 2.99 23.47
N ASP A 642 -2.24 2.18 23.01
CA ASP A 642 -3.37 1.71 23.84
C ASP A 642 -3.13 0.34 24.49
N LEU A 643 -1.99 -0.28 24.23
CA LEU A 643 -1.67 -1.61 24.73
C LEU A 643 -1.43 -1.61 26.24
N THR A 644 -1.84 -2.72 26.88
CA THR A 644 -1.62 -2.91 28.31
C THR A 644 -0.38 -3.73 28.62
N TRP A 645 0.11 -4.51 27.66
CA TRP A 645 1.34 -5.27 27.77
C TRP A 645 1.83 -5.68 26.36
N ALA A 646 3.14 -5.82 26.22
CA ALA A 646 3.76 -6.59 25.14
C ALA A 646 4.97 -7.37 25.67
N GLN A 647 5.38 -8.36 24.88
CA GLN A 647 6.54 -9.19 25.14
C GLN A 647 7.09 -9.75 23.83
N GLY A 648 8.39 -10.04 23.82
CA GLY A 648 9.03 -10.56 22.64
C GLY A 648 10.46 -11.01 22.91
N VAL A 649 11.04 -11.60 21.87
CA VAL A 649 12.43 -12.01 21.82
C VAL A 649 13.01 -11.51 20.51
N VAL A 650 14.17 -10.86 20.60
CA VAL A 650 14.96 -10.43 19.46
C VAL A 650 16.24 -11.23 19.43
N PRO A 651 16.52 -12.01 18.37
CA PRO A 651 17.79 -12.73 18.23
C PRO A 651 18.94 -11.75 18.00
N THR A 652 20.11 -12.08 18.49
CA THR A 652 21.33 -11.28 18.25
C THR A 652 22.56 -12.20 18.25
N PRO A 653 23.70 -11.78 17.68
CA PRO A 653 24.94 -12.54 17.74
C PRO A 653 25.45 -12.79 19.17
N HIS A 654 24.99 -12.02 20.15
CA HIS A 654 25.34 -12.16 21.56
C HIS A 654 24.37 -13.03 22.36
N GLY A 655 23.37 -13.64 21.71
CA GLY A 655 22.22 -14.31 22.30
C GLY A 655 20.97 -13.41 22.32
N SER A 656 19.83 -14.02 22.61
CA SER A 656 18.56 -13.32 22.45
C SER A 656 18.32 -12.25 23.52
N ILE A 657 17.82 -11.10 23.13
CA ILE A 657 17.21 -10.09 24.01
C ILE A 657 15.78 -10.52 24.30
N SER A 658 15.44 -10.76 25.56
CA SER A 658 14.07 -11.00 25.97
C SER A 658 13.49 -9.75 26.63
N THR A 659 12.34 -9.31 26.14
CA THR A 659 11.69 -8.09 26.62
C THR A 659 10.24 -8.35 26.97
N SER A 660 9.75 -7.79 28.07
CA SER A 660 8.32 -7.73 28.37
C SER A 660 8.01 -6.48 29.17
N TRP A 661 6.89 -5.85 28.85
CA TRP A 661 6.43 -4.69 29.62
C TRP A 661 4.93 -4.77 29.91
N LYS A 662 4.53 -4.02 30.92
CA LYS A 662 3.14 -3.85 31.34
C LYS A 662 2.89 -2.39 31.70
N ALA A 663 1.80 -1.84 31.16
CA ALA A 663 1.29 -0.50 31.46
C ALA A 663 -0.05 -0.59 32.19
N ASP A 664 -0.24 0.22 33.21
CA ASP A 664 -1.51 0.41 33.91
C ASP A 664 -1.62 1.84 34.50
N SER A 665 -2.76 2.16 35.12
CA SER A 665 -2.98 3.47 35.70
C SER A 665 -2.00 3.85 36.82
N GLY A 666 -1.32 2.88 37.45
CA GLY A 666 -0.33 3.11 38.52
C GLY A 666 1.09 3.34 38.03
N GLY A 667 1.42 2.88 36.80
CA GLY A 667 2.76 3.00 36.32
C GLY A 667 3.09 2.11 35.13
N PHE A 668 4.38 1.84 34.97
CA PHE A 668 4.92 1.01 33.91
C PHE A 668 6.00 0.09 34.47
N THR A 669 6.04 -1.14 34.02
CA THR A 669 7.07 -2.13 34.40
C THR A 669 7.65 -2.76 33.16
N LEU A 670 8.97 -2.64 33.00
CA LEU A 670 9.76 -3.25 31.93
C LEU A 670 10.69 -4.30 32.51
N ASN A 671 10.68 -5.51 31.93
CA ASN A 671 11.65 -6.56 32.23
C ASN A 671 12.48 -6.84 30.98
N VAL A 672 13.79 -6.88 31.11
CA VAL A 672 14.73 -7.11 30.01
C VAL A 672 15.78 -8.13 30.41
N GLY A 673 16.00 -9.10 29.50
CA GLY A 673 17.19 -9.95 29.55
C GLY A 673 18.27 -9.37 28.65
N VAL A 674 19.33 -8.79 29.23
CA VAL A 674 20.46 -8.22 28.51
C VAL A 674 21.50 -9.32 28.27
N PRO A 675 21.87 -9.65 26.98
CA PRO A 675 22.86 -10.65 26.67
C PRO A 675 24.24 -10.34 27.24
N LYS A 676 25.08 -11.37 27.32
CA LYS A 676 26.49 -11.18 27.73
C LYS A 676 27.22 -10.29 26.72
N THR A 677 28.16 -9.50 27.24
CA THR A 677 29.01 -8.59 26.44
C THR A 677 28.30 -7.38 25.84
N THR A 678 27.00 -7.24 26.02
CA THR A 678 26.21 -6.11 25.52
C THR A 678 25.89 -5.10 26.62
N ARG A 679 25.41 -3.92 26.22
CA ARG A 679 24.90 -2.89 27.12
C ARG A 679 23.62 -2.29 26.57
N ALA A 680 22.66 -2.11 27.48
CA ALA A 680 21.37 -1.52 27.13
C ALA A 680 21.19 -0.10 27.71
N ARG A 681 20.46 0.73 26.99
CA ARG A 681 19.75 1.87 27.53
C ARG A 681 18.27 1.46 27.68
N LEU A 682 17.75 1.53 28.91
CA LEU A 682 16.37 1.15 29.20
C LEU A 682 15.54 2.39 29.48
N ALA A 683 14.30 2.43 28.99
CA ALA A 683 13.40 3.53 29.24
C ALA A 683 12.03 3.09 29.75
N VAL A 684 11.38 3.96 30.51
CA VAL A 684 9.96 3.83 30.91
C VAL A 684 9.23 5.13 30.59
N PRO A 685 8.07 5.07 29.90
CA PRO A 685 7.28 6.25 29.57
C PRO A 685 6.71 6.91 30.83
N THR A 686 6.60 8.24 30.84
CA THR A 686 6.01 9.00 31.91
C THR A 686 4.58 9.44 31.60
N ASP A 687 4.21 9.55 30.34
CA ASP A 687 2.95 10.08 29.82
C ASP A 687 2.66 11.49 30.33
N GLY A 688 3.71 12.27 30.66
CA GLY A 688 3.63 13.60 31.24
C GLY A 688 3.39 13.62 32.75
N ALA A 689 3.32 12.46 33.42
CA ALA A 689 3.28 12.40 34.89
C ALA A 689 4.69 12.45 35.51
N ARG A 690 4.79 12.88 36.74
CA ARG A 690 6.01 12.67 37.52
C ARG A 690 6.04 11.22 38.00
N VAL A 691 7.19 10.55 37.83
CA VAL A 691 7.38 9.13 38.20
C VAL A 691 8.60 8.96 39.11
N VAL A 692 8.52 8.04 40.04
CA VAL A 692 9.70 7.47 40.70
C VAL A 692 10.07 6.20 39.97
N VAL A 693 11.35 6.05 39.60
CA VAL A 693 11.80 4.87 38.86
C VAL A 693 12.81 4.07 39.68
N THR A 694 12.59 2.76 39.68
CA THR A 694 13.52 1.78 40.29
C THR A 694 14.11 0.85 39.27
N LEU A 695 15.41 0.55 39.35
CA LEU A 695 16.06 -0.52 38.63
C LEU A 695 16.41 -1.62 39.64
N ASP A 696 15.89 -2.84 39.44
CA ASP A 696 16.08 -4.00 40.29
C ASP A 696 15.71 -3.72 41.76
N GLY A 697 14.62 -2.95 41.96
CA GLY A 697 14.15 -2.53 43.26
C GLY A 697 14.91 -1.39 43.91
N ARG A 698 16.00 -0.87 43.31
CA ARG A 698 16.74 0.28 43.81
C ARG A 698 16.31 1.55 43.09
N GLU A 699 15.97 2.59 43.82
CA GLU A 699 15.59 3.88 43.25
C GLU A 699 16.72 4.48 42.40
N VAL A 700 16.46 4.86 41.19
CA VAL A 700 17.36 5.49 40.21
C VAL A 700 16.91 6.88 39.79
N TRP A 701 15.59 7.20 39.92
CA TRP A 701 14.98 8.47 39.62
C TRP A 701 13.91 8.81 40.69
N ASN A 702 13.93 10.02 41.24
CA ASN A 702 13.02 10.40 42.33
C ASN A 702 11.87 11.31 41.94
N GLY A 703 11.53 11.38 40.63
CA GLY A 703 10.50 12.27 40.11
C GLY A 703 11.02 13.59 39.54
N SER A 704 12.32 13.88 39.69
CA SER A 704 12.93 15.14 39.22
C SER A 704 14.39 15.02 38.83
N ARG A 705 15.12 14.03 39.37
CA ARG A 705 16.55 13.82 39.08
C ARG A 705 16.99 12.41 39.39
N ALA A 706 18.11 12.02 38.83
CA ALA A 706 18.82 10.79 39.19
C ALA A 706 19.23 10.77 40.66
N VAL A 707 19.18 9.56 41.26
CA VAL A 707 19.58 9.32 42.66
C VAL A 707 20.49 8.11 42.75
N GLY A 708 21.18 7.96 43.88
CA GLY A 708 22.00 6.77 44.14
C GLY A 708 23.20 6.58 43.25
N GLY A 709 23.64 7.61 42.50
CA GLY A 709 24.74 7.52 41.52
C GLY A 709 24.33 6.85 40.19
N ALA A 710 23.04 6.67 39.96
CA ALA A 710 22.54 6.12 38.71
C ALA A 710 22.77 7.05 37.50
N LYS A 711 23.05 6.48 36.32
CA LYS A 711 23.07 7.21 35.06
C LYS A 711 21.65 7.26 34.49
N ALA A 712 20.82 8.10 35.10
CA ALA A 712 19.44 8.28 34.68
C ALA A 712 19.19 9.72 34.25
N THR A 713 18.44 9.87 33.15
CA THR A 713 18.04 11.15 32.54
C THR A 713 16.54 11.14 32.21
N SER A 714 15.97 12.28 31.92
CA SER A 714 14.59 12.39 31.40
C SER A 714 14.50 13.58 30.46
N ASP A 715 13.77 13.40 29.38
CA ASP A 715 13.35 14.44 28.44
C ASP A 715 11.93 14.98 28.72
N GLY A 716 11.29 14.44 29.76
CA GLY A 716 9.91 14.78 30.15
C GLY A 716 8.88 13.79 29.63
N THR A 717 9.19 13.01 28.60
CA THR A 717 8.33 11.96 28.00
C THR A 717 8.64 10.57 28.54
N ALA A 718 9.91 10.31 28.82
CA ALA A 718 10.39 9.07 29.40
C ALA A 718 11.50 9.32 30.45
N VAL A 719 11.79 8.29 31.22
CA VAL A 719 13.00 8.24 32.08
C VAL A 719 13.89 7.13 31.51
N TYR A 720 15.12 7.49 31.17
CA TYR A 720 16.15 6.63 30.60
C TYR A 720 17.17 6.23 31.65
N VAL A 721 17.67 5.00 31.57
CA VAL A 721 18.78 4.49 32.40
C VAL A 721 19.83 3.91 31.49
N ASP A 722 21.02 4.53 31.46
CA ASP A 722 22.10 4.19 30.55
C ASP A 722 23.04 3.12 31.10
N GLY A 723 23.58 2.31 30.17
CA GLY A 723 24.71 1.41 30.43
C GLY A 723 24.37 0.21 31.29
N VAL A 724 23.12 -0.26 31.24
CA VAL A 724 22.67 -1.48 31.92
C VAL A 724 23.39 -2.68 31.33
N GLY A 725 24.12 -3.44 32.16
CA GLY A 725 24.95 -4.56 31.75
C GLY A 725 24.19 -5.87 31.62
N ALA A 726 24.90 -6.95 31.28
CA ALA A 726 24.33 -8.29 31.12
C ALA A 726 23.59 -8.79 32.38
N GLY A 727 22.42 -9.40 32.18
CA GLY A 727 21.58 -9.95 33.25
C GLY A 727 20.10 -9.78 33.00
N LYS A 728 19.28 -10.19 33.94
CA LYS A 728 17.85 -9.91 33.97
C LYS A 728 17.61 -8.67 34.81
N HIS A 729 16.94 -7.70 34.24
CA HIS A 729 16.68 -6.42 34.87
C HIS A 729 15.18 -6.11 34.89
N THR A 730 14.73 -5.42 35.93
CA THR A 730 13.38 -4.87 36.02
C THR A 730 13.47 -3.36 36.26
N LEU A 731 13.00 -2.58 35.29
CA LEU A 731 12.86 -1.13 35.41
C LEU A 731 11.37 -0.83 35.65
N ALA A 732 11.05 -0.22 36.78
CA ALA A 732 9.65 0.06 37.16
C ALA A 732 9.46 1.56 37.46
N ALA A 733 8.48 2.15 36.80
CA ALA A 733 8.02 3.53 37.05
C ALA A 733 6.71 3.52 37.85
N HIS A 734 6.68 4.28 38.95
CA HIS A 734 5.50 4.53 39.77
C HIS A 734 5.10 5.99 39.65
N ARG A 735 3.85 6.24 39.27
CA ARG A 735 3.34 7.59 39.13
C ARG A 735 3.13 8.24 40.50
N ILE A 736 3.69 9.43 40.70
CA ILE A 736 3.53 10.28 41.89
C ILE A 736 2.77 11.58 41.63
N SER A 737 2.34 11.78 40.36
CA SER A 737 1.37 12.78 39.97
C SER A 737 0.38 12.20 38.96
N PRO A 738 -0.80 12.76 38.77
CA PRO A 738 -1.73 12.35 37.73
C PRO A 738 -1.14 12.53 36.33
N VAL A 739 -1.53 11.66 35.42
CA VAL A 739 -1.32 11.84 33.96
C VAL A 739 -2.19 13.03 33.50
N PRO A 740 -1.62 14.05 32.84
CA PRO A 740 -2.41 15.13 32.27
C PRO A 740 -3.38 14.62 31.23
N THR A 741 -4.65 15.01 31.31
CA THR A 741 -5.61 14.61 30.26
C THR A 741 -5.35 15.42 29.00
N ARG A 742 -5.15 14.73 27.89
CA ARG A 742 -5.03 15.28 26.54
C ARG A 742 -6.03 14.59 25.61
N LEU A 743 -6.51 15.31 24.61
CA LEU A 743 -7.42 14.80 23.59
C LEU A 743 -6.88 15.15 22.21
N SER A 744 -7.03 14.24 21.28
CA SER A 744 -6.94 14.50 19.84
C SER A 744 -8.30 14.32 19.17
N LEU A 745 -8.50 15.02 18.08
CA LEU A 745 -9.68 14.95 17.22
C LEU A 745 -9.20 15.06 15.79
N VAL A 746 -9.60 14.09 14.97
CA VAL A 746 -9.51 14.20 13.52
C VAL A 746 -10.93 14.05 12.98
N ALA A 747 -11.43 15.10 12.35
CA ALA A 747 -12.78 15.17 11.82
C ALA A 747 -12.69 15.20 10.29
N THR A 748 -13.30 14.22 9.63
CA THR A 748 -13.28 14.06 8.16
C THR A 748 -14.71 14.04 7.63
N ALA A 749 -14.99 14.85 6.64
CA ALA A 749 -16.27 14.83 5.95
C ALA A 749 -16.33 13.65 4.97
N SER A 750 -17.50 13.02 4.82
CA SER A 750 -17.72 11.98 3.82
C SER A 750 -17.57 12.49 2.39
N SER A 751 -17.71 13.80 2.20
CA SER A 751 -17.39 14.54 0.98
C SER A 751 -17.07 15.97 1.36
N SER A 752 -16.02 16.55 0.79
CA SER A 752 -15.70 17.97 0.88
C SER A 752 -16.66 18.82 0.03
N ASP A 753 -17.24 18.22 -1.01
CA ASP A 753 -18.18 18.83 -1.94
C ASP A 753 -19.57 18.23 -1.80
N THR A 754 -20.60 19.07 -1.89
CA THR A 754 -21.98 18.67 -1.67
C THR A 754 -22.93 19.65 -2.35
N THR A 755 -24.21 19.31 -2.42
CA THR A 755 -25.23 20.21 -2.96
C THR A 755 -26.20 20.66 -1.87
N ALA A 756 -26.88 21.78 -2.11
CA ALA A 756 -27.92 22.28 -1.21
C ALA A 756 -29.05 21.23 -1.02
N GLY A 757 -29.47 21.03 0.21
CA GLY A 757 -30.51 20.06 0.58
C GLY A 757 -30.00 18.65 0.92
N THR A 758 -28.73 18.41 0.84
CA THR A 758 -28.07 17.12 1.17
C THR A 758 -27.61 17.06 2.63
N ALA A 759 -27.05 15.92 3.03
CA ALA A 759 -26.43 15.75 4.33
C ALA A 759 -25.01 15.18 4.17
N VAL A 760 -24.07 15.79 4.86
CA VAL A 760 -22.66 15.33 4.92
C VAL A 760 -22.43 14.64 6.28
N THR A 761 -21.87 13.45 6.25
CA THR A 761 -21.46 12.77 7.47
C THR A 761 -20.05 13.21 7.84
N ILE A 762 -19.84 13.63 9.09
CA ILE A 762 -18.50 13.90 9.62
C ILE A 762 -18.12 12.74 10.52
N GLN A 763 -17.12 11.98 10.10
CA GLN A 763 -16.43 11.00 10.92
C GLN A 763 -15.46 11.72 11.86
N ASN A 764 -15.45 11.34 13.12
CA ASN A 764 -14.62 11.96 14.14
C ASN A 764 -13.82 10.88 14.85
N ASP A 765 -12.53 10.81 14.57
CA ASP A 765 -11.59 9.93 15.25
C ASP A 765 -11.02 10.63 16.47
N LEU A 766 -11.09 9.96 17.59
CA LEU A 766 -10.76 10.49 18.91
C LEU A 766 -9.58 9.73 19.48
N GLY A 767 -8.64 10.45 20.03
CA GLY A 767 -7.62 9.92 20.93
C GLY A 767 -7.72 10.58 22.30
N ALA A 768 -7.42 9.83 23.35
CA ALA A 768 -7.28 10.36 24.69
C ALA A 768 -6.07 9.78 25.40
N VAL A 769 -5.34 10.65 26.09
CA VAL A 769 -4.34 10.27 27.10
C VAL A 769 -4.89 10.71 28.45
N ALA A 770 -5.03 9.77 29.39
CA ALA A 770 -5.50 10.04 30.74
C ALA A 770 -5.21 8.88 31.68
N GLN A 771 -5.07 9.16 32.96
CA GLN A 771 -4.86 8.12 33.99
C GLN A 771 -6.06 7.18 34.17
N ASN A 772 -7.26 7.63 33.79
CA ASN A 772 -8.50 6.88 33.89
C ASN A 772 -9.36 7.12 32.65
N SER A 773 -10.41 6.31 32.47
CA SER A 773 -11.33 6.50 31.37
C SER A 773 -11.91 7.92 31.31
N VAL A 774 -12.05 8.46 30.10
CA VAL A 774 -12.58 9.79 29.83
C VAL A 774 -13.89 9.67 29.06
N ASN A 775 -14.91 10.42 29.48
CA ASN A 775 -16.10 10.62 28.66
C ASN A 775 -15.90 11.85 27.79
N VAL A 776 -15.84 11.66 26.52
CA VAL A 776 -15.66 12.70 25.51
C VAL A 776 -17.03 13.02 24.90
N THR A 777 -17.37 14.31 24.84
CA THR A 777 -18.54 14.79 24.11
C THR A 777 -18.06 15.43 22.82
N VAL A 778 -18.51 14.90 21.69
CA VAL A 778 -18.25 15.42 20.34
C VAL A 778 -19.49 16.18 19.90
N SER A 779 -19.31 17.41 19.42
CA SER A 779 -20.35 18.27 18.88
C SER A 779 -19.81 19.03 17.68
N ALA A 780 -20.68 19.40 16.75
CA ALA A 780 -20.31 20.24 15.63
C ALA A 780 -21.20 21.47 15.52
N GLN A 781 -20.65 22.55 15.02
CA GLN A 781 -21.34 23.79 14.72
C GLN A 781 -21.08 24.20 13.28
N GLY A 782 -22.12 24.15 12.46
CA GLY A 782 -22.12 24.65 11.10
C GLY A 782 -22.53 26.14 11.02
N PRO A 783 -22.56 26.67 9.78
CA PRO A 783 -23.13 27.99 9.50
C PRO A 783 -24.58 28.13 9.98
N SER A 784 -25.07 29.37 10.05
CA SER A 784 -26.47 29.63 10.44
C SER A 784 -27.46 28.91 9.52
N GLY A 785 -28.40 28.15 10.10
CA GLY A 785 -29.37 27.37 9.39
C GLY A 785 -28.97 25.90 9.16
N TRP A 786 -27.71 25.55 9.29
CA TRP A 786 -27.27 24.17 9.16
C TRP A 786 -27.59 23.38 10.44
N ARG A 787 -28.07 22.15 10.28
CA ARG A 787 -28.49 21.30 11.40
C ARG A 787 -27.54 20.11 11.55
N VAL A 788 -27.08 19.90 12.78
CA VAL A 788 -26.22 18.75 13.13
C VAL A 788 -27.06 17.69 13.87
N THR A 789 -26.94 16.44 13.49
CA THR A 789 -27.66 15.31 14.10
C THR A 789 -26.70 14.11 14.33
N PRO A 790 -26.60 13.58 15.56
CA PRO A 790 -27.09 14.19 16.81
C PRO A 790 -26.38 15.52 17.09
N ALA A 791 -26.99 16.42 17.85
CA ALA A 791 -26.37 17.69 18.21
C ALA A 791 -25.08 17.54 19.03
N ALA A 792 -24.97 16.42 19.72
CA ALA A 792 -23.73 15.96 20.37
C ALA A 792 -23.77 14.44 20.57
N GLN A 793 -22.62 13.78 20.48
CA GLN A 793 -22.44 12.36 20.77
C GLN A 793 -21.47 12.19 21.93
N ARG A 794 -21.74 11.27 22.83
CA ARG A 794 -20.84 10.93 23.93
C ARG A 794 -20.14 9.60 23.64
N VAL A 795 -18.82 9.59 23.78
CA VAL A 795 -17.96 8.44 23.65
C VAL A 795 -17.19 8.25 24.94
N ARG A 796 -17.19 7.06 25.48
CA ARG A 796 -16.33 6.72 26.62
C ARG A 796 -15.06 6.09 26.10
N LEU A 797 -13.95 6.77 26.30
CA LEU A 797 -12.61 6.25 26.02
C LEU A 797 -12.08 5.57 27.28
N ALA A 798 -11.94 4.26 27.23
CA ALA A 798 -11.39 3.47 28.33
C ALA A 798 -9.87 3.43 28.16
N THR A 799 -9.14 3.93 29.12
CA THR A 799 -7.67 4.00 29.12
C THR A 799 -7.09 2.95 30.07
N PRO A 800 -7.06 1.65 29.72
CA PRO A 800 -6.56 0.61 30.61
C PRO A 800 -5.06 0.74 30.89
N GLY A 801 -4.28 1.22 29.96
CA GLY A 801 -2.92 1.75 30.15
C GLY A 801 -2.96 3.23 30.52
N VAL A 802 -2.80 4.12 29.54
CA VAL A 802 -3.00 5.57 29.66
C VAL A 802 -3.59 6.19 28.41
N ALA A 803 -3.61 5.50 27.29
CA ALA A 803 -4.15 5.99 26.03
C ALA A 803 -5.35 5.14 25.57
N ALA A 804 -6.22 5.72 24.78
CA ALA A 804 -7.32 5.04 24.13
C ALA A 804 -7.80 5.80 22.89
N ALA A 805 -8.17 5.04 21.86
CA ALA A 805 -8.84 5.55 20.67
C ALA A 805 -10.35 5.28 20.70
N GLY A 806 -11.11 5.99 19.88
CA GLY A 806 -12.53 5.78 19.65
C GLY A 806 -13.06 6.70 18.56
N SER A 807 -14.33 6.55 18.22
CA SER A 807 -14.91 7.33 17.13
C SER A 807 -16.34 7.80 17.41
N ALA A 808 -16.77 8.83 16.66
CA ALA A 808 -18.13 9.36 16.66
C ALA A 808 -18.51 9.84 15.28
N GLN A 809 -19.79 9.73 14.93
CA GLN A 809 -20.31 10.24 13.66
C GLN A 809 -21.38 11.32 13.91
N LEU A 810 -21.28 12.41 13.16
CA LEU A 810 -22.25 13.49 13.16
C LEU A 810 -22.71 13.73 11.72
N GLN A 811 -24.02 13.91 11.51
CA GLN A 811 -24.55 14.31 10.21
C GLN A 811 -24.82 15.81 10.20
N VAL A 812 -24.35 16.49 9.18
CA VAL A 812 -24.56 17.92 8.95
C VAL A 812 -25.49 18.07 7.77
N ALA A 813 -26.72 18.51 8.01
CA ALA A 813 -27.70 18.79 6.97
C ALA A 813 -27.46 20.18 6.38
N VAL A 814 -27.14 20.22 5.11
CA VAL A 814 -27.01 21.46 4.32
C VAL A 814 -28.42 21.95 3.96
N PRO A 815 -28.81 23.19 4.28
CA PRO A 815 -30.14 23.73 3.93
C PRO A 815 -30.38 23.70 2.40
N ALA A 816 -31.63 23.49 2.02
CA ALA A 816 -32.03 23.46 0.60
C ALA A 816 -31.86 24.83 -0.10
N ASP A 817 -31.75 25.91 0.67
CA ASP A 817 -31.53 27.29 0.20
C ASP A 817 -30.06 27.75 0.41
N ALA A 818 -29.15 26.84 0.77
CA ALA A 818 -27.73 27.16 0.88
C ALA A 818 -27.19 27.65 -0.46
N LYS A 819 -26.43 28.73 -0.43
CA LYS A 819 -25.80 29.27 -1.66
C LYS A 819 -24.55 28.48 -2.00
N PRO A 820 -24.21 28.32 -3.28
CA PRO A 820 -22.90 27.81 -3.66
C PRO A 820 -21.77 28.62 -3.03
N GLY A 821 -20.74 27.91 -2.56
CA GLY A 821 -19.56 28.51 -1.93
C GLY A 821 -18.95 27.65 -0.83
N ALA A 822 -17.80 28.08 -0.34
CA ALA A 822 -17.09 27.39 0.73
C ALA A 822 -17.66 27.76 2.10
N TYR A 823 -17.88 26.74 2.91
CA TYR A 823 -18.40 26.82 4.28
C TYR A 823 -17.47 26.11 5.23
N GLN A 824 -17.63 26.35 6.53
CA GLN A 824 -16.84 25.72 7.56
C GLN A 824 -17.75 25.14 8.66
N VAL A 825 -17.49 23.91 9.04
CA VAL A 825 -18.09 23.24 10.18
C VAL A 825 -17.03 23.08 11.27
N THR A 826 -17.26 23.66 12.44
CA THR A 826 -16.36 23.53 13.59
C THR A 826 -16.78 22.34 14.43
N VAL A 827 -15.92 21.33 14.53
CA VAL A 827 -16.11 20.16 15.39
C VAL A 827 -15.32 20.36 16.68
N THR A 828 -15.92 20.00 17.80
CA THR A 828 -15.30 20.08 19.12
C THR A 828 -15.48 18.77 19.88
N ALA A 829 -14.37 18.16 20.28
CA ALA A 829 -14.34 17.08 21.26
C ALA A 829 -13.94 17.65 22.64
N SER A 830 -14.71 17.39 23.66
CA SER A 830 -14.45 17.89 25.01
C SER A 830 -14.64 16.82 26.07
N GLY A 831 -13.71 16.74 27.02
CA GLY A 831 -13.75 15.76 28.11
C GLY A 831 -12.55 15.92 29.04
N GLY A 832 -12.67 15.47 30.28
CA GLY A 832 -11.57 15.52 31.25
C GLY A 832 -11.01 16.91 31.56
N GLY A 833 -11.77 17.98 31.31
CA GLY A 833 -11.33 19.37 31.50
C GLY A 833 -10.53 19.95 30.33
N THR A 834 -10.38 19.23 29.25
CA THR A 834 -9.69 19.64 28.00
C THR A 834 -10.61 19.59 26.81
N LYS A 835 -10.17 20.13 25.67
CA LYS A 835 -10.87 20.09 24.38
C LYS A 835 -9.91 20.03 23.22
N ALA A 836 -10.34 19.37 22.15
CA ALA A 836 -9.75 19.43 20.82
C ALA A 836 -10.77 20.02 19.83
N VAL A 837 -10.32 20.84 18.90
CA VAL A 837 -11.18 21.54 17.94
C VAL A 837 -10.59 21.41 16.55
N GLN A 838 -11.43 21.10 15.57
CA GLN A 838 -11.03 21.07 14.15
C GLN A 838 -12.10 21.75 13.30
N VAL A 839 -11.67 22.43 12.26
CA VAL A 839 -12.55 23.05 11.26
C VAL A 839 -12.55 22.13 10.02
N VAL A 840 -13.74 21.72 9.61
CA VAL A 840 -13.97 20.89 8.42
C VAL A 840 -14.53 21.79 7.33
N PRO A 841 -13.81 21.97 6.21
CA PRO A 841 -14.33 22.69 5.05
C PRO A 841 -15.38 21.85 4.34
N ILE A 842 -16.45 22.50 3.87
CA ILE A 842 -17.49 21.91 3.02
C ILE A 842 -17.81 22.91 1.92
N THR A 843 -17.66 22.50 0.68
CA THR A 843 -18.03 23.28 -0.49
C THR A 843 -19.45 22.91 -0.88
N VAL A 844 -20.33 23.88 -0.99
CA VAL A 844 -21.65 23.69 -1.60
C VAL A 844 -21.53 24.06 -3.06
N SER A 845 -21.58 23.06 -3.91
CA SER A 845 -21.51 23.22 -5.35
C SER A 845 -22.87 23.66 -5.91
N PRO A 846 -22.93 24.35 -7.04
CA PRO A 846 -24.16 24.55 -7.77
C PRO A 846 -24.83 23.19 -8.05
N PRO A 847 -26.17 23.12 -8.08
CA PRO A 847 -26.83 21.89 -8.50
C PRO A 847 -26.49 21.61 -9.98
N GLY A 848 -26.12 20.37 -10.29
CA GLY A 848 -25.64 20.01 -11.62
C GLY A 848 -25.15 18.57 -11.77
N TYR A 849 -24.35 18.37 -12.81
CA TYR A 849 -23.66 17.14 -13.16
C TYR A 849 -22.16 17.47 -13.30
N ASP A 850 -21.35 16.93 -12.40
CA ASP A 850 -19.87 17.10 -12.35
C ASP A 850 -19.11 15.87 -12.91
N PHE A 851 -19.80 14.78 -13.17
CA PHE A 851 -19.30 13.52 -13.70
C PHE A 851 -18.21 12.84 -12.88
N ASP A 852 -17.97 13.25 -11.65
CA ASP A 852 -16.96 12.66 -10.76
C ASP A 852 -17.33 11.25 -10.25
N GLY A 853 -18.43 10.69 -10.68
CA GLY A 853 -18.89 9.38 -10.25
C GLY A 853 -19.75 8.68 -11.30
N GLY A 854 -19.30 8.64 -12.54
CA GLY A 854 -20.00 8.01 -13.65
C GLY A 854 -20.72 8.99 -14.57
N THR A 855 -21.46 8.46 -15.55
CA THR A 855 -22.22 9.28 -16.51
C THR A 855 -23.41 10.02 -15.88
N GLN A 856 -23.69 9.80 -14.61
CA GLN A 856 -24.79 10.43 -13.84
C GLN A 856 -26.16 10.40 -14.57
N GLY A 857 -26.38 9.36 -15.37
CA GLY A 857 -27.60 9.14 -16.15
C GLY A 857 -27.64 9.79 -17.53
N TRP A 858 -26.57 10.41 -17.96
CA TRP A 858 -26.44 10.89 -19.34
C TRP A 858 -26.33 9.71 -20.32
N GLN A 859 -26.88 9.91 -21.49
CA GLN A 859 -27.05 8.90 -22.54
C GLN A 859 -26.56 9.42 -23.89
N ALA A 860 -26.16 8.49 -24.76
CA ALA A 860 -25.89 8.80 -26.15
C ALA A 860 -27.16 9.31 -26.87
N GLY A 861 -27.02 10.43 -27.55
CA GLY A 861 -28.03 11.03 -28.33
C GLY A 861 -27.89 10.73 -29.82
N GLN A 862 -28.18 11.73 -30.69
CA GLN A 862 -28.08 11.55 -32.14
C GLN A 862 -26.64 11.29 -32.56
N ASN A 863 -26.42 10.30 -33.43
CA ASN A 863 -25.14 10.03 -34.06
C ASN A 863 -23.94 9.89 -33.07
N THR A 864 -24.21 9.33 -31.91
CA THR A 864 -23.24 9.08 -30.85
C THR A 864 -23.28 7.62 -30.51
N ALA A 865 -22.12 6.94 -30.59
CA ALA A 865 -21.96 5.52 -30.34
C ALA A 865 -22.15 5.16 -28.86
N GLY A 866 -21.67 6.03 -27.97
CA GLY A 866 -21.76 5.84 -26.53
C GLY A 866 -21.36 7.08 -25.74
N VAL A 867 -21.62 7.03 -24.44
CA VAL A 867 -21.11 7.99 -23.47
C VAL A 867 -20.45 7.21 -22.32
N ALA A 868 -19.34 7.73 -21.82
CA ALA A 868 -18.60 7.18 -20.70
C ALA A 868 -18.04 8.32 -19.83
N GLU A 869 -17.84 8.06 -18.55
CA GLU A 869 -16.97 8.89 -17.73
C GLU A 869 -15.51 8.63 -18.12
N VAL A 870 -14.73 9.67 -18.17
CA VAL A 870 -13.28 9.61 -18.34
C VAL A 870 -12.62 10.46 -17.25
N THR A 871 -11.64 9.88 -16.57
CA THR A 871 -10.99 10.52 -15.42
C THR A 871 -9.57 11.04 -15.75
N SER A 872 -9.02 10.72 -16.93
CA SER A 872 -7.66 11.10 -17.29
C SER A 872 -7.43 11.38 -18.78
N THR A 873 -6.28 12.00 -19.04
CA THR A 873 -5.80 12.52 -20.32
C THR A 873 -5.35 11.48 -21.34
N ALA A 874 -5.47 10.18 -21.09
CA ALA A 874 -4.78 9.15 -21.86
C ALA A 874 -5.19 9.04 -23.34
N ASN A 875 -6.35 9.60 -23.75
CA ASN A 875 -6.83 9.49 -25.14
C ASN A 875 -7.50 10.75 -25.69
N GLY A 876 -7.20 11.95 -25.16
CA GLY A 876 -7.80 13.17 -25.67
C GLY A 876 -7.03 14.43 -25.28
N PRO A 877 -7.25 15.55 -25.95
CA PRO A 877 -6.51 16.76 -25.73
C PRO A 877 -6.92 17.50 -24.45
N GLY A 878 -6.11 17.33 -23.41
CA GLY A 878 -6.28 18.01 -22.13
C GLY A 878 -7.30 17.30 -21.23
N GLY A 879 -6.89 16.93 -20.01
CA GLY A 879 -7.75 16.25 -19.01
C GLY A 879 -9.06 16.97 -18.72
N CYS A 880 -9.91 16.37 -17.89
CA CYS A 880 -11.10 17.01 -17.37
C CYS A 880 -10.77 18.31 -16.64
N VAL A 881 -11.72 19.21 -16.50
CA VAL A 881 -11.50 20.49 -15.79
C VAL A 881 -11.21 20.25 -14.32
N ALA A 882 -11.93 19.29 -13.72
CA ALA A 882 -11.67 18.76 -12.39
C ALA A 882 -12.27 17.35 -12.31
N GLY A 883 -11.60 16.40 -11.66
CA GLY A 883 -12.14 15.05 -11.44
C GLY A 883 -12.42 14.28 -12.72
N GLY A 884 -13.67 13.78 -12.87
CA GLY A 884 -14.17 13.10 -14.06
C GLY A 884 -14.86 14.05 -15.04
N CYS A 885 -14.98 13.65 -16.31
CA CYS A 885 -15.80 14.32 -17.30
C CYS A 885 -16.54 13.32 -18.21
N LEU A 886 -17.65 13.73 -18.80
CA LEU A 886 -18.40 12.89 -19.73
C LEU A 886 -17.77 12.95 -21.11
N GLN A 887 -17.33 11.84 -21.66
CA GLN A 887 -16.93 11.72 -23.06
C GLN A 887 -18.08 11.12 -23.87
N ALA A 888 -18.41 11.75 -24.97
CA ALA A 888 -19.36 11.26 -25.96
C ALA A 888 -18.62 10.89 -27.25
N SER A 889 -18.65 9.60 -27.62
CA SER A 889 -17.95 9.09 -28.78
C SER A 889 -18.83 9.16 -30.04
N GLY A 890 -18.33 9.82 -31.06
CA GLY A 890 -19.08 10.04 -32.29
C GLY A 890 -19.14 8.78 -33.17
N ASP A 891 -20.30 8.56 -33.78
CA ASP A 891 -20.44 7.60 -34.91
C ASP A 891 -19.78 8.16 -36.19
N GLY A 892 -19.34 7.29 -37.07
CA GLY A 892 -18.74 7.59 -38.36
C GLY A 892 -19.69 8.25 -39.38
N VAL A 893 -20.23 9.42 -39.02
CA VAL A 893 -21.14 10.25 -39.83
C VAL A 893 -20.38 11.46 -40.38
N PRO A 894 -20.91 12.15 -41.45
CA PRO A 894 -20.29 13.37 -41.93
C PRO A 894 -20.07 14.40 -40.80
N ALA A 895 -18.92 15.07 -40.78
CA ALA A 895 -18.47 15.93 -39.68
C ALA A 895 -19.46 17.11 -39.37
N THR A 896 -20.25 17.56 -40.36
CA THR A 896 -21.29 18.57 -40.19
C THR A 896 -22.60 18.04 -39.59
N THR A 897 -22.72 16.73 -39.41
CA THR A 897 -23.88 16.10 -38.76
C THR A 897 -23.73 16.25 -37.25
N VAL A 898 -24.79 16.68 -36.58
CA VAL A 898 -24.74 16.87 -35.12
C VAL A 898 -24.68 15.52 -34.42
N ARG A 899 -23.74 15.38 -33.51
CA ARG A 899 -23.64 14.32 -32.49
C ARG A 899 -24.09 14.90 -31.17
N SER A 900 -24.74 14.13 -30.32
CA SER A 900 -25.22 14.66 -29.06
C SER A 900 -25.15 13.66 -27.91
N ALA A 901 -25.03 14.19 -26.71
CA ALA A 901 -25.31 13.49 -25.46
C ALA A 901 -26.45 14.21 -24.73
N PHE A 902 -27.27 13.48 -23.99
CA PHE A 902 -28.38 14.06 -23.30
C PHE A 902 -28.67 13.39 -21.95
N ILE A 903 -29.37 14.14 -21.09
CA ILE A 903 -30.05 13.60 -19.92
C ILE A 903 -31.56 13.93 -20.00
N ALA A 904 -32.37 12.92 -19.63
CA ALA A 904 -33.79 13.07 -19.39
C ALA A 904 -34.09 12.69 -17.93
N PRO A 905 -34.04 13.65 -17.00
CA PRO A 905 -34.24 13.37 -15.58
C PRO A 905 -35.60 12.70 -15.33
N ALA A 906 -35.62 11.67 -14.46
CA ALA A 906 -36.90 10.96 -14.12
C ALA A 906 -37.94 11.90 -13.51
N THR A 907 -37.51 12.95 -12.83
CA THR A 907 -38.37 14.08 -12.44
C THR A 907 -37.88 15.32 -13.15
N PRO A 908 -38.74 16.04 -13.88
CA PRO A 908 -38.33 17.26 -14.57
C PRO A 908 -37.72 18.28 -13.62
N LEU A 909 -36.60 18.89 -14.05
CA LEU A 909 -35.86 19.88 -13.25
C LEU A 909 -36.60 21.22 -13.25
N ASN A 910 -36.69 21.83 -12.08
CA ASN A 910 -37.22 23.21 -11.96
C ASN A 910 -36.04 24.20 -11.95
N LEU A 911 -35.76 24.82 -13.08
CA LEU A 911 -34.72 25.82 -13.27
C LEU A 911 -35.27 27.27 -13.23
N SER A 912 -36.50 27.48 -12.77
CA SER A 912 -37.14 28.81 -12.77
C SER A 912 -36.48 29.85 -11.88
N ALA A 913 -35.71 29.40 -10.88
CA ALA A 913 -34.90 30.26 -10.01
C ALA A 913 -33.49 30.53 -10.58
N ALA A 914 -33.06 29.76 -11.58
CA ALA A 914 -31.77 29.94 -12.21
C ALA A 914 -31.80 30.97 -13.34
N SER A 915 -30.81 31.80 -13.46
CA SER A 915 -30.67 32.77 -14.55
C SER A 915 -29.96 32.15 -15.76
N THR A 916 -29.08 31.16 -15.51
CA THR A 916 -28.23 30.52 -16.53
C THR A 916 -28.08 29.02 -16.28
N LEU A 917 -27.88 28.28 -17.36
CA LEU A 917 -27.24 26.96 -17.36
C LEU A 917 -25.86 27.10 -17.96
N SER A 918 -24.83 26.58 -17.27
CA SER A 918 -23.44 26.66 -17.69
C SER A 918 -22.82 25.27 -17.76
N LEU A 919 -21.85 25.08 -18.61
CA LEU A 919 -21.05 23.85 -18.71
C LEU A 919 -19.69 24.16 -19.32
N ASP A 920 -18.73 23.30 -19.06
CA ASP A 920 -17.46 23.27 -19.76
C ASP A 920 -17.51 22.25 -20.90
N PHE A 921 -17.01 22.63 -22.07
CA PHE A 921 -17.07 21.86 -23.29
C PHE A 921 -15.70 21.74 -23.95
N ASN A 922 -15.32 20.53 -24.36
CA ASN A 922 -14.13 20.27 -25.16
C ASN A 922 -14.48 19.36 -26.35
N CYS A 923 -13.72 19.43 -27.44
CA CYS A 923 -13.96 18.60 -28.61
C CYS A 923 -12.69 18.27 -29.38
N TRP A 924 -12.72 17.17 -30.13
CA TRP A 924 -11.67 16.82 -31.07
C TRP A 924 -11.75 17.65 -32.35
N GLY A 925 -10.57 17.98 -32.89
CA GLY A 925 -10.42 18.56 -34.21
C GLY A 925 -10.04 17.51 -35.26
N GLY A 926 -9.46 17.96 -36.35
CA GLY A 926 -8.90 17.09 -37.38
C GLY A 926 -9.77 16.89 -38.62
N VAL A 927 -10.85 17.67 -38.77
CA VAL A 927 -11.59 17.72 -40.04
C VAL A 927 -10.87 18.63 -41.01
N PRO A 928 -10.31 18.12 -42.12
CA PRO A 928 -9.69 18.97 -43.13
C PRO A 928 -10.70 19.97 -43.72
N ASP A 929 -10.29 21.22 -43.88
CA ASP A 929 -11.10 22.29 -44.46
C ASP A 929 -12.35 22.71 -43.65
N ALA A 930 -12.49 22.28 -42.39
CA ALA A 930 -13.52 22.81 -41.52
C ALA A 930 -13.31 24.33 -41.28
N THR A 931 -14.37 25.10 -41.40
CA THR A 931 -14.34 26.54 -41.14
C THR A 931 -14.49 26.88 -39.67
N GLY A 932 -14.70 25.89 -38.82
CA GLY A 932 -14.83 25.94 -37.36
C GLY A 932 -15.56 24.74 -36.78
N TYR A 933 -15.78 24.79 -35.46
CA TYR A 933 -16.56 23.81 -34.72
C TYR A 933 -17.59 24.53 -33.86
N GLN A 934 -18.71 23.82 -33.55
CA GLN A 934 -19.75 24.37 -32.68
C GLN A 934 -20.28 23.34 -31.69
N ALA A 935 -20.49 23.82 -30.47
CA ALA A 935 -21.32 23.15 -29.48
C ALA A 935 -22.74 23.69 -29.53
N ILE A 936 -23.73 22.85 -29.24
CA ILE A 936 -25.15 23.20 -29.32
C ILE A 936 -25.81 22.78 -28.01
N ILE A 937 -26.30 23.71 -27.21
CA ILE A 937 -27.05 23.41 -25.98
C ILE A 937 -28.55 23.52 -26.30
N THR A 938 -29.30 22.47 -26.00
CA THR A 938 -30.76 22.40 -26.19
C THR A 938 -31.45 21.94 -24.92
N LEU A 939 -32.43 22.74 -24.45
CA LEU A 939 -33.29 22.40 -23.34
C LEU A 939 -34.73 22.20 -23.85
N THR A 940 -35.40 21.18 -23.32
CA THR A 940 -36.81 20.92 -23.65
C THR A 940 -37.64 20.94 -22.37
N GLY A 941 -38.70 21.73 -22.37
CA GLY A 941 -39.69 21.75 -21.28
C GLY A 941 -40.78 20.67 -21.47
N THR A 942 -41.45 20.28 -20.39
CA THR A 942 -42.59 19.37 -20.44
C THR A 942 -43.79 19.96 -21.18
N ASP A 943 -43.85 21.28 -21.33
CA ASP A 943 -44.82 22.03 -22.13
C ASP A 943 -44.48 21.99 -23.63
N GLY A 944 -43.45 21.32 -24.05
CA GLY A 944 -42.97 21.24 -25.43
C GLY A 944 -42.19 22.46 -25.90
N SER A 945 -41.94 23.44 -25.05
CA SER A 945 -41.06 24.56 -25.37
C SER A 945 -39.61 24.11 -25.48
N VAL A 946 -38.85 24.69 -26.43
CA VAL A 946 -37.44 24.37 -26.68
C VAL A 946 -36.63 25.67 -26.61
N LEU A 947 -35.51 25.61 -25.87
CA LEU A 947 -34.48 26.66 -25.85
C LEU A 947 -33.17 26.07 -26.41
N THR A 948 -32.69 26.60 -27.51
CA THR A 948 -31.44 26.13 -28.12
C THR A 948 -30.51 27.29 -28.45
N LYS A 949 -29.20 27.04 -28.33
CA LYS A 949 -28.16 27.99 -28.68
C LYS A 949 -26.89 27.27 -29.11
N SER A 950 -26.29 27.77 -30.20
CA SER A 950 -24.99 27.30 -30.72
C SER A 950 -23.87 28.25 -30.30
N TYR A 951 -22.71 27.65 -30.01
CA TYR A 951 -21.51 28.35 -29.58
C TYR A 951 -20.36 27.92 -30.47
N PRO A 952 -19.54 28.86 -31.01
CA PRO A 952 -18.31 28.50 -31.67
C PRO A 952 -17.32 27.99 -30.59
N VAL A 953 -16.64 26.89 -30.87
CA VAL A 953 -15.67 26.27 -29.97
C VAL A 953 -14.38 25.95 -30.70
N SER A 954 -13.26 25.94 -29.98
CA SER A 954 -11.97 25.53 -30.52
C SER A 954 -11.68 24.08 -30.12
N PRO A 955 -11.18 23.24 -31.03
CA PRO A 955 -10.82 21.88 -30.69
C PRO A 955 -9.64 21.87 -29.70
N ASN A 956 -9.62 20.83 -28.88
CA ASN A 956 -8.57 20.60 -27.90
C ASN A 956 -8.44 21.72 -26.84
N THR A 957 -9.56 22.39 -26.54
CA THR A 957 -9.58 23.52 -25.60
C THR A 957 -10.90 23.50 -24.82
N TRP A 958 -10.82 23.39 -23.52
CA TRP A 958 -11.99 23.56 -22.66
C TRP A 958 -12.57 24.97 -22.82
N THR A 959 -13.83 25.04 -23.16
CA THR A 959 -14.54 26.28 -23.42
C THR A 959 -15.76 26.38 -22.50
N PRO A 960 -15.78 27.34 -21.56
CA PRO A 960 -16.98 27.57 -20.74
C PRO A 960 -18.12 28.12 -21.58
N LEU A 961 -19.26 27.45 -21.52
CA LEU A 961 -20.50 27.82 -22.24
C LEU A 961 -21.58 28.23 -21.24
N SER A 962 -22.40 29.20 -21.61
CA SER A 962 -23.49 29.66 -20.74
C SER A 962 -24.74 30.01 -21.55
N LEU A 963 -25.86 29.37 -21.19
CA LEU A 963 -27.19 29.53 -21.80
C LEU A 963 -28.09 30.30 -20.84
N ALA A 964 -28.56 31.49 -21.24
CA ALA A 964 -29.50 32.27 -20.44
C ALA A 964 -30.90 31.60 -20.43
N LEU A 965 -31.46 31.44 -19.25
CA LEU A 965 -32.77 30.81 -19.02
C LEU A 965 -33.89 31.86 -18.85
N THR A 966 -33.54 33.11 -18.64
CA THR A 966 -34.48 34.21 -18.34
C THR A 966 -35.53 34.38 -19.47
N GLY A 967 -36.78 34.28 -19.09
CA GLY A 967 -37.91 34.46 -20.04
C GLY A 967 -38.29 33.22 -20.83
N TRP A 968 -37.64 32.08 -20.65
CA TRP A 968 -38.05 30.83 -21.27
C TRP A 968 -39.15 30.12 -20.44
N SER A 969 -40.28 29.79 -21.09
CA SER A 969 -41.47 29.21 -20.42
C SER A 969 -41.21 27.82 -19.85
N GLY A 970 -40.32 27.03 -20.47
CA GLY A 970 -39.98 25.68 -20.03
C GLY A 970 -39.11 25.59 -18.79
N ALA A 971 -38.55 26.70 -18.29
CA ALA A 971 -37.58 26.70 -17.17
C ALA A 971 -38.15 26.09 -15.88
N SER A 972 -39.45 26.14 -15.66
CA SER A 972 -40.08 25.56 -14.46
C SER A 972 -40.20 24.03 -14.49
N SER A 973 -40.02 23.38 -15.67
CA SER A 973 -40.21 21.95 -15.82
C SER A 973 -39.42 21.41 -17.00
N VAL A 974 -38.05 21.33 -16.85
CA VAL A 974 -37.15 20.86 -17.90
C VAL A 974 -37.10 19.35 -17.91
N SER A 975 -37.53 18.75 -19.02
CA SER A 975 -37.58 17.30 -19.22
C SER A 975 -36.35 16.73 -19.92
N ARG A 976 -35.53 17.58 -20.57
CA ARG A 976 -34.34 17.14 -21.27
C ARG A 976 -33.32 18.27 -21.36
N ILE A 977 -32.06 17.91 -21.08
CA ILE A 977 -30.87 18.71 -21.40
C ILE A 977 -30.10 17.91 -22.44
N GLU A 978 -29.75 18.53 -23.56
CA GLU A 978 -28.99 17.90 -24.64
C GLU A 978 -27.87 18.83 -25.07
N VAL A 979 -26.67 18.26 -25.22
CA VAL A 979 -25.52 18.98 -25.74
C VAL A 979 -25.05 18.30 -27.01
N GLY A 980 -24.99 19.04 -28.08
CA GLY A 980 -24.60 18.58 -29.41
C GLY A 980 -23.30 19.18 -29.87
N PHE A 981 -22.65 18.51 -30.84
CA PHE A 981 -21.37 18.90 -31.42
C PHE A 981 -21.38 18.64 -32.93
N SER A 982 -20.81 19.56 -33.72
CA SER A 982 -20.56 19.36 -35.15
C SER A 982 -19.44 20.30 -35.66
N ALA A 983 -18.78 19.91 -36.77
CA ALA A 983 -18.00 20.84 -37.54
C ALA A 983 -18.91 21.83 -38.32
N VAL A 984 -18.35 23.01 -38.62
CA VAL A 984 -18.99 24.05 -39.43
C VAL A 984 -18.35 24.07 -40.81
N GLY A 985 -19.17 24.12 -41.87
CA GLY A 985 -18.72 24.17 -43.24
C GLY A 985 -19.53 23.35 -44.22
N THR A 986 -18.92 22.87 -45.28
CA THR A 986 -19.55 21.99 -46.27
C THR A 986 -19.56 20.53 -45.81
N THR A 987 -20.22 19.64 -46.53
CA THR A 987 -20.26 18.20 -46.16
C THR A 987 -18.85 17.58 -46.28
N TYR A 988 -18.40 16.99 -45.20
CA TYR A 988 -17.12 16.28 -45.10
C TYR A 988 -17.28 14.77 -45.07
N SER A 989 -16.19 14.03 -45.25
CA SER A 989 -16.15 12.58 -45.12
C SER A 989 -16.63 12.14 -43.72
N PRO A 990 -17.07 10.88 -43.55
CA PRO A 990 -17.36 10.33 -42.23
C PRO A 990 -16.19 10.52 -41.27
N TRP A 991 -16.51 10.92 -40.07
CA TRP A 991 -15.55 11.29 -39.04
C TRP A 991 -16.05 10.90 -37.64
N ASN A 992 -15.19 10.28 -36.84
CA ASN A 992 -15.47 9.87 -35.46
C ASN A 992 -14.98 10.94 -34.49
N GLY A 993 -15.55 12.15 -34.55
CA GLY A 993 -15.15 13.22 -33.63
C GLY A 993 -15.86 13.10 -32.29
N ASP A 994 -15.11 12.98 -31.25
CA ASP A 994 -15.60 12.94 -29.88
C ASP A 994 -15.70 14.34 -29.28
N PHE A 995 -16.49 14.48 -28.25
CA PHE A 995 -16.54 15.67 -27.41
C PHE A 995 -16.69 15.31 -25.93
N GLN A 996 -16.32 16.24 -25.07
CA GLN A 996 -16.37 16.09 -23.63
C GLN A 996 -17.20 17.20 -23.00
N LEU A 997 -17.85 16.88 -21.90
CA LEU A 997 -18.62 17.79 -21.06
C LEU A 997 -18.14 17.68 -19.62
N ASP A 998 -18.12 18.83 -18.94
CA ASP A 998 -17.88 18.90 -17.51
C ASP A 998 -18.74 20.01 -16.89
N ASP A 999 -18.93 19.96 -15.56
CA ASP A 999 -19.57 21.00 -14.76
C ASP A 999 -20.89 21.56 -15.34
N VAL A 1000 -21.82 20.67 -15.77
CA VAL A 1000 -23.16 21.08 -16.22
C VAL A 1000 -23.97 21.57 -15.03
N THR A 1001 -24.00 22.88 -14.81
CA THR A 1001 -24.60 23.52 -13.63
C THR A 1001 -25.63 24.57 -13.98
N TRP A 1002 -26.47 24.98 -13.01
CA TRP A 1002 -27.42 26.07 -13.17
C TRP A 1002 -27.48 26.93 -11.91
N GLN A 1003 -27.54 28.25 -12.07
CA GLN A 1003 -27.56 29.23 -10.98
C GLN A 1003 -28.38 30.49 -11.30
#